data_b4b57a33388674bec68b18178cf087dd
#
_entry.id   b4b57a33388674bec68b18178cf087dd
#
_cell.length_a   1.000
_cell.length_b   1.000
_cell.length_c   1.000
_cell.angle_alpha   90.00
_cell.angle_beta   90.00
_cell.angle_gamma   90.00
#
_symmetry.space_group_name_H-M   'P 1'
#
loop_
_entity.id
_entity.type
_entity.pdbx_description
1 polymer ?
#
loop_
_entity_poly.entity_id
_entity_poly.type
_entity_poly.pdbx_seq_one_letter_code
_entity_poly.pdbx_strand_id
1 'polypeptide(L)'
;MRSFPVNVRPDLIGGFISAVLAAPLAMGFGMFAFVSIGDQYFADGARAGLITAFVVGVVVVLLGDRTTTVYAPRITSTFFLGLLLYGLVHSGTAANPHALLAIFFAIIVLAGLFQALFGAIRLGTLIKFTPFPVMAGFQNAAAILLFLVQIGNVFGFDHSTPFAQALRQVDQAKPLSVLIAVIVFVAMWNAKRILPRVPPLILGLALGTALYYALAAANLSALLGPIIGSAAAPYDIAATWPDLPGLFTSADLVRLAPTVVLSALGLAIVAAIDLLLCAKLVAKPGAEQPDSNALLVRVGIGNAVTGGVGGITSGINIGASIANRNFGGRTPLSVLFNAAIILATLTALFPLVGHLPRVVLSAVIMVIAVQHIDAWTLRGLKQIVAGPPAARNAVALDIGVTVLVAVLCIAVNIVLAVFIGIALAAVLFIVRMSRSVIRRSFRCDSVHSRKMRPARQEEFLERKGGMILVAELQGALFFGSAERLSRDIARENQSATRYVIIDLRRVTEIDSTGRQILVEIRNALQARGINLLISGAPTSGAAAGVDVVEPQNAFRDIDRAMEFAEDGLLTEAFREAEPSPEIAIEEISVLASFAPDEIAAIKTHLRRTVYPKGLTVFEQGAPGHEIFFIARGVASVRLKTSDRDIRLVTFAAGTVFGELAILDKGARSASVVADEELVCHVLSDRDFDALSTECPSAAIKLLSNLGRELSGRLRRANQAIRQLEN
;
A
#
# COMPACT_ATOMS: atom_id res chain seq x y z
N MET A 1 36.08 -13.82 5.28
CA MET A 1 36.21 -12.77 6.30
C MET A 1 37.12 -11.67 5.76
N ARG A 2 36.58 -10.56 5.22
CA ARG A 2 37.43 -9.43 4.84
C ARG A 2 37.58 -8.54 6.09
N SER A 3 38.80 -8.45 6.61
CA SER A 3 39.21 -7.52 7.66
C SER A 3 39.15 -6.10 7.07
N PHE A 4 38.08 -5.35 7.39
CA PHE A 4 38.06 -3.92 7.13
C PHE A 4 39.09 -3.26 8.09
N PRO A 5 39.95 -2.34 7.62
CA PRO A 5 40.73 -1.51 8.51
C PRO A 5 39.73 -0.65 9.31
N VAL A 6 39.59 -0.96 10.60
CA VAL A 6 38.63 -0.32 11.49
C VAL A 6 39.17 1.09 11.79
N ASN A 7 38.76 2.07 10.99
CA ASN A 7 38.95 3.46 11.40
C ASN A 7 37.90 3.78 12.46
N VAL A 8 38.27 3.61 13.73
CA VAL A 8 37.38 3.72 14.90
C VAL A 8 36.92 5.16 15.14
N ARG A 9 37.66 6.17 14.66
CA ARG A 9 37.33 7.59 14.92
C ARG A 9 35.95 8.02 14.43
N PRO A 10 35.48 7.70 13.21
CA PRO A 10 34.15 8.08 12.76
C PRO A 10 33.05 7.42 13.58
N ASP A 11 33.20 6.15 13.98
CA ASP A 11 32.24 5.43 14.81
C ASP A 11 32.17 6.02 16.24
N LEU A 12 33.30 6.45 16.78
CA LEU A 12 33.35 7.11 18.08
C LEU A 12 32.63 8.46 18.07
N ILE A 13 32.85 9.28 17.03
CA ILE A 13 32.17 10.59 16.87
C ILE A 13 30.67 10.39 16.68
N GLY A 14 30.26 9.46 15.78
CA GLY A 14 28.86 9.13 15.55
C GLY A 14 28.18 8.61 16.81
N GLY A 15 28.83 7.70 17.54
CA GLY A 15 28.35 7.16 18.81
C GLY A 15 28.20 8.24 19.86
N PHE A 16 29.18 9.15 20.02
CA PHE A 16 29.12 10.26 20.94
C PHE A 16 27.94 11.21 20.66
N ILE A 17 27.83 11.71 19.44
CA ILE A 17 26.76 12.65 19.07
C ILE A 17 25.38 12.00 19.18
N SER A 18 25.26 10.74 18.81
CA SER A 18 23.99 10.02 18.95
C SER A 18 23.63 9.80 20.45
N ALA A 19 24.58 9.57 21.32
CA ALA A 19 24.35 9.45 22.77
C ALA A 19 23.88 10.76 23.39
N VAL A 20 24.54 11.89 23.04
CA VAL A 20 24.13 13.23 23.48
C VAL A 20 22.67 13.55 23.06
N LEU A 21 22.23 13.05 21.93
CA LEU A 21 20.83 13.20 21.48
C LEU A 21 19.87 12.18 22.12
N ALA A 22 20.33 10.94 22.36
CA ALA A 22 19.49 9.88 22.88
C ALA A 22 19.28 9.96 24.40
N ALA A 23 20.31 10.33 25.17
CA ALA A 23 20.26 10.29 26.65
C ALA A 23 19.19 11.21 27.26
N PRO A 24 19.04 12.49 26.85
CA PRO A 24 17.98 13.35 27.41
C PRO A 24 16.57 12.86 27.06
N LEU A 25 16.38 12.29 25.84
CA LEU A 25 15.11 11.72 25.45
C LEU A 25 14.80 10.44 26.23
N ALA A 26 15.80 9.58 26.42
CA ALA A 26 15.66 8.36 27.20
C ALA A 26 15.28 8.67 28.67
N MET A 27 15.95 9.64 29.29
CA MET A 27 15.59 10.13 30.62
C MET A 27 14.15 10.69 30.66
N GLY A 28 13.81 11.57 29.72
CA GLY A 28 12.49 12.22 29.68
C GLY A 28 11.34 11.19 29.50
N PHE A 29 11.52 10.24 28.63
CA PHE A 29 10.53 9.18 28.45
C PHE A 29 10.45 8.23 29.63
N GLY A 30 11.59 7.89 30.25
CA GLY A 30 11.61 7.12 31.48
C GLY A 30 10.88 7.82 32.64
N MET A 31 11.17 9.08 32.88
CA MET A 31 10.45 9.88 33.89
C MET A 31 8.94 9.94 33.60
N PHE A 32 8.56 10.10 32.33
CA PHE A 32 7.15 10.11 31.95
C PHE A 32 6.44 8.77 32.25
N ALA A 33 7.11 7.65 32.02
CA ALA A 33 6.52 6.33 32.32
C ALA A 33 6.20 6.19 33.83
N PHE A 34 6.97 6.83 34.70
CA PHE A 34 6.85 6.73 36.16
C PHE A 34 6.03 7.84 36.81
N VAL A 35 5.57 8.85 36.05
CA VAL A 35 4.77 9.98 36.56
C VAL A 35 3.61 9.53 37.43
N SER A 36 2.95 8.42 37.04
CA SER A 36 1.74 7.95 37.72
C SER A 36 1.95 7.40 39.13
N ILE A 37 3.20 7.04 39.50
CA ILE A 37 3.52 6.51 40.85
C ILE A 37 3.78 7.63 41.85
N GLY A 38 4.18 8.80 41.36
CA GLY A 38 4.50 9.95 42.15
C GLY A 38 5.90 10.52 41.87
N ASP A 39 6.12 11.75 42.33
CA ASP A 39 7.29 12.57 41.98
C ASP A 39 8.60 12.01 42.53
N GLN A 40 8.55 11.27 43.62
CA GLN A 40 9.71 10.61 44.22
C GLN A 40 10.36 9.56 43.30
N TYR A 41 9.61 9.03 42.27
CA TYR A 41 10.10 8.04 41.32
C TYR A 41 10.61 8.67 40.01
N PHE A 42 10.65 10.00 39.86
CA PHE A 42 11.16 10.62 38.63
C PHE A 42 12.61 10.24 38.31
N ALA A 43 13.47 10.23 39.35
CA ALA A 43 14.85 9.84 39.16
C ALA A 43 14.98 8.36 38.75
N ASP A 44 14.15 7.48 39.32
CA ASP A 44 14.10 6.06 38.93
C ASP A 44 13.60 5.87 37.49
N GLY A 45 12.62 6.67 37.09
CA GLY A 45 12.20 6.74 35.70
C GLY A 45 13.32 7.16 34.75
N ALA A 46 14.08 8.19 35.09
CA ALA A 46 15.24 8.63 34.31
C ALA A 46 16.30 7.53 34.20
N ARG A 47 16.57 6.83 35.30
CA ARG A 47 17.47 5.65 35.31
C ARG A 47 16.94 4.54 34.39
N ALA A 48 15.68 4.18 34.53
CA ALA A 48 15.03 3.15 33.70
C ALA A 48 15.15 3.46 32.20
N GLY A 49 14.98 4.73 31.81
CA GLY A 49 15.19 5.18 30.46
C GLY A 49 16.61 5.00 29.94
N LEU A 50 17.62 5.39 30.75
CA LEU A 50 19.04 5.22 30.41
C LEU A 50 19.45 3.75 30.38
N ILE A 51 19.00 2.93 31.35
CA ILE A 51 19.20 1.46 31.34
C ILE A 51 18.68 0.87 30.05
N THR A 52 17.50 1.27 29.61
CA THR A 52 16.90 0.79 28.34
C THR A 52 17.79 1.07 27.15
N ALA A 53 18.23 2.32 26.99
CA ALA A 53 19.04 2.70 25.82
C ALA A 53 20.41 2.01 25.84
N PHE A 54 21.01 1.80 27.02
CA PHE A 54 22.25 1.04 27.17
C PHE A 54 22.05 -0.45 26.85
N VAL A 55 21.13 -1.12 27.54
CA VAL A 55 20.97 -2.57 27.50
C VAL A 55 20.54 -3.03 26.11
N VAL A 56 19.52 -2.40 25.52
CA VAL A 56 19.05 -2.78 24.20
C VAL A 56 20.10 -2.53 23.12
N GLY A 57 20.82 -1.39 23.20
CA GLY A 57 21.93 -1.10 22.29
C GLY A 57 23.00 -2.19 22.30
N VAL A 58 23.38 -2.69 23.48
CA VAL A 58 24.35 -3.79 23.61
C VAL A 58 23.75 -5.13 23.15
N VAL A 59 22.57 -5.50 23.64
CA VAL A 59 21.95 -6.81 23.35
C VAL A 59 21.70 -6.98 21.85
N VAL A 60 21.18 -5.98 21.17
CA VAL A 60 20.87 -6.07 19.75
C VAL A 60 22.15 -6.25 18.90
N VAL A 61 23.24 -5.57 19.25
CA VAL A 61 24.56 -5.77 18.60
C VAL A 61 25.09 -7.17 18.87
N LEU A 62 25.01 -7.67 20.11
CA LEU A 62 25.44 -9.03 20.47
C LEU A 62 24.63 -10.11 19.73
N LEU A 63 23.35 -9.86 19.45
CA LEU A 63 22.49 -10.73 18.66
C LEU A 63 22.69 -10.58 17.13
N GLY A 64 23.76 -9.87 16.72
CA GLY A 64 24.21 -9.83 15.33
C GLY A 64 23.55 -8.73 14.50
N ASP A 65 23.05 -7.65 15.09
CA ASP A 65 22.70 -6.45 14.32
C ASP A 65 23.99 -5.80 13.80
N ARG A 66 24.04 -5.59 12.48
CA ARG A 66 25.18 -4.95 11.81
C ARG A 66 24.88 -3.53 11.35
N THR A 67 23.77 -2.98 11.80
CA THR A 67 23.38 -1.63 11.45
C THR A 67 23.99 -0.59 12.40
N THR A 68 23.90 0.68 12.03
CA THR A 68 24.28 1.82 12.89
C THR A 68 23.06 2.41 13.59
N THR A 69 22.01 1.60 13.77
CA THR A 69 20.73 2.02 14.36
C THR A 69 20.85 2.16 15.86
N VAL A 70 20.43 3.29 16.39
CA VAL A 70 20.43 3.58 17.83
C VAL A 70 19.08 3.26 18.43
N TYR A 71 19.08 2.56 19.55
CA TYR A 71 17.89 2.15 20.28
C TYR A 71 17.73 2.96 21.54
N ALA A 72 16.49 3.38 21.85
CA ALA A 72 16.15 4.11 23.06
C ALA A 72 14.65 3.98 23.33
N PRO A 73 14.15 4.34 24.54
CA PRO A 73 12.73 4.42 24.80
C PRO A 73 12.01 5.26 23.74
N ARG A 74 10.78 4.85 23.40
CA ARG A 74 9.96 5.52 22.40
C ARG A 74 8.71 6.09 23.02
N ILE A 75 8.29 7.25 22.54
CA ILE A 75 7.11 7.95 23.05
C ILE A 75 5.87 7.06 23.06
N THR A 76 5.66 6.27 22.00
CA THR A 76 4.50 5.41 21.82
C THR A 76 4.39 4.31 22.90
N SER A 77 5.48 3.57 23.10
CA SER A 77 5.53 2.50 24.11
C SER A 77 5.59 3.07 25.53
N THR A 78 6.29 4.18 25.72
CA THR A 78 6.38 4.87 27.02
C THR A 78 5.03 5.41 27.46
N PHE A 79 4.27 5.96 26.53
CA PHE A 79 2.92 6.44 26.80
C PHE A 79 1.99 5.28 27.22
N PHE A 80 2.07 4.15 26.51
CA PHE A 80 1.36 2.93 26.90
C PHE A 80 1.72 2.50 28.33
N LEU A 81 3.02 2.50 28.64
CA LEU A 81 3.52 2.15 29.99
C LEU A 81 3.05 3.13 31.05
N GLY A 82 3.04 4.43 30.78
CA GLY A 82 2.54 5.45 31.70
C GLY A 82 1.07 5.29 32.04
N LEU A 83 0.22 5.02 31.02
CA LEU A 83 -1.21 4.74 31.22
C LEU A 83 -1.44 3.41 31.92
N LEU A 84 -0.67 2.38 31.58
CA LEU A 84 -0.73 1.09 32.25
C LEU A 84 -0.46 1.26 33.75
N LEU A 85 0.61 1.96 34.07
CA LEU A 85 1.00 2.20 35.46
C LEU A 85 -0.05 3.03 36.18
N TYR A 86 -0.62 4.05 35.54
CA TYR A 86 -1.74 4.82 36.06
C TYR A 86 -2.94 3.92 36.39
N GLY A 87 -3.31 3.02 35.48
CA GLY A 87 -4.40 2.05 35.67
C GLY A 87 -4.13 1.10 36.84
N LEU A 88 -2.90 0.59 36.94
CA LEU A 88 -2.49 -0.29 38.05
C LEU A 88 -2.55 0.41 39.42
N VAL A 89 -2.12 1.68 39.48
CA VAL A 89 -2.20 2.49 40.73
C VAL A 89 -3.66 2.70 41.14
N HIS A 90 -4.54 3.09 40.22
CA HIS A 90 -5.93 3.45 40.55
C HIS A 90 -6.86 2.25 40.72
N SER A 91 -6.49 1.07 40.20
CA SER A 91 -7.27 -0.16 40.39
C SER A 91 -7.10 -0.82 41.76
N GLY A 92 -6.22 -0.25 42.62
CA GLY A 92 -5.92 -0.84 43.92
C GLY A 92 -5.27 -2.23 43.85
N THR A 93 -4.66 -2.53 42.69
CA THR A 93 -4.13 -3.87 42.33
C THR A 93 -2.98 -4.29 43.25
N ALA A 94 -2.24 -3.33 43.81
CA ALA A 94 -1.19 -3.60 44.78
C ALA A 94 -1.14 -2.48 45.84
N ALA A 95 -1.21 -2.84 47.11
CA ALA A 95 -1.11 -1.91 48.25
C ALA A 95 0.33 -1.39 48.45
N ASN A 96 1.32 -2.07 47.86
CA ASN A 96 2.74 -1.75 48.01
C ASN A 96 3.33 -1.28 46.67
N PRO A 97 4.03 -0.13 46.59
CA PRO A 97 4.72 0.34 45.40
C PRO A 97 5.73 -0.67 44.83
N HIS A 98 6.39 -1.46 45.66
CA HIS A 98 7.30 -2.51 45.20
C HIS A 98 6.60 -3.61 44.39
N ALA A 99 5.43 -4.09 44.85
CA ALA A 99 4.63 -5.07 44.11
C ALA A 99 4.11 -4.50 42.80
N LEU A 100 3.72 -3.24 42.79
CA LEU A 100 3.29 -2.51 41.59
C LEU A 100 4.38 -2.46 40.51
N LEU A 101 5.61 -2.09 40.93
CA LEU A 101 6.75 -2.03 40.01
C LEU A 101 7.18 -3.42 39.53
N ALA A 102 7.07 -4.44 40.39
CA ALA A 102 7.33 -5.82 39.99
C ALA A 102 6.38 -6.28 38.87
N ILE A 103 5.07 -6.01 38.99
CA ILE A 103 4.07 -6.30 37.91
C ILE A 103 4.42 -5.50 36.65
N PHE A 104 4.75 -4.23 36.79
CA PHE A 104 5.10 -3.35 35.69
C PHE A 104 6.28 -3.92 34.87
N PHE A 105 7.36 -4.30 35.54
CA PHE A 105 8.53 -4.88 34.89
C PHE A 105 8.28 -6.27 34.34
N ALA A 106 7.47 -7.10 35.01
CA ALA A 106 7.04 -8.39 34.50
C ALA A 106 6.26 -8.25 33.19
N ILE A 107 5.40 -7.24 33.07
CA ILE A 107 4.70 -6.92 31.81
C ILE A 107 5.70 -6.56 30.71
N ILE A 108 6.74 -5.79 31.02
CA ILE A 108 7.77 -5.41 30.03
C ILE A 108 8.56 -6.64 29.56
N VAL A 109 8.96 -7.52 30.50
CA VAL A 109 9.63 -8.79 30.16
C VAL A 109 8.77 -9.62 29.22
N LEU A 110 7.51 -9.81 29.61
CA LEU A 110 6.57 -10.63 28.84
C LEU A 110 6.26 -9.99 27.46
N ALA A 111 6.15 -8.67 27.40
CA ALA A 111 5.98 -7.94 26.12
C ALA A 111 7.20 -8.12 25.21
N GLY A 112 8.41 -8.07 25.75
CA GLY A 112 9.64 -8.37 25.00
C GLY A 112 9.65 -9.80 24.45
N LEU A 113 9.22 -10.77 25.25
CA LEU A 113 9.08 -12.17 24.82
C LEU A 113 8.02 -12.34 23.73
N PHE A 114 6.84 -11.70 23.85
CA PHE A 114 5.83 -11.70 22.79
C PHE A 114 6.34 -11.04 21.52
N GLN A 115 7.07 -9.94 21.63
CA GLN A 115 7.67 -9.28 20.46
C GLN A 115 8.70 -10.17 19.77
N ALA A 116 9.53 -10.90 20.52
CA ALA A 116 10.46 -11.89 19.98
C ALA A 116 9.72 -13.08 19.33
N LEU A 117 8.64 -13.56 19.96
CA LEU A 117 7.78 -14.59 19.42
C LEU A 117 7.16 -14.16 18.09
N PHE A 118 6.65 -12.91 17.97
CA PHE A 118 6.12 -12.37 16.71
C PHE A 118 7.15 -12.43 15.58
N GLY A 119 8.42 -12.14 15.88
CA GLY A 119 9.50 -12.30 14.92
C GLY A 119 9.77 -13.77 14.55
N ALA A 120 9.80 -14.67 15.55
CA ALA A 120 10.05 -16.09 15.36
C ALA A 120 8.98 -16.78 14.50
N ILE A 121 7.71 -16.46 14.69
CA ILE A 121 6.58 -16.96 13.88
C ILE A 121 6.32 -16.13 12.62
N ARG A 122 7.27 -15.24 12.25
CA ARG A 122 7.26 -14.44 11.02
C ARG A 122 6.07 -13.47 10.87
N LEU A 123 5.49 -13.00 11.95
CA LEU A 123 4.44 -11.97 11.93
C LEU A 123 4.94 -10.59 11.54
N GLY A 124 6.24 -10.35 11.45
CA GLY A 124 6.80 -9.06 11.05
C GLY A 124 6.36 -8.59 9.66
N THR A 125 5.98 -9.51 8.79
CA THR A 125 5.39 -9.18 7.48
C THR A 125 3.94 -8.73 7.62
N LEU A 126 3.15 -9.32 8.50
CA LEU A 126 1.73 -8.98 8.73
C LEU A 126 1.56 -7.65 9.47
N ILE A 127 2.41 -7.37 10.45
CA ILE A 127 2.38 -6.11 11.21
C ILE A 127 2.62 -4.90 10.29
N LYS A 128 3.34 -5.08 9.17
CA LYS A 128 3.51 -4.04 8.13
C LYS A 128 2.19 -3.59 7.48
N PHE A 129 1.15 -4.39 7.56
CA PHE A 129 -0.18 -4.09 7.02
C PHE A 129 -1.07 -3.31 7.98
N THR A 130 -0.57 -2.94 9.18
CA THR A 130 -1.35 -2.08 10.08
C THR A 130 -1.69 -0.77 9.37
N PRO A 131 -2.96 -0.41 9.27
CA PRO A 131 -3.38 0.76 8.51
C PRO A 131 -2.88 2.04 9.14
N PHE A 132 -2.39 2.93 8.30
CA PHE A 132 -1.82 4.21 8.70
C PHE A 132 -2.77 5.06 9.57
N PRO A 133 -4.10 5.15 9.32
CA PRO A 133 -5.03 5.91 10.16
C PRO A 133 -5.05 5.47 11.63
N VAL A 134 -4.94 4.17 11.91
CA VAL A 134 -4.91 3.65 13.29
C VAL A 134 -3.67 4.13 14.02
N MET A 135 -2.55 4.10 13.32
CA MET A 135 -1.26 4.52 13.87
C MET A 135 -1.18 6.03 14.08
N ALA A 136 -1.68 6.80 13.11
CA ALA A 136 -1.80 8.25 13.24
C ALA A 136 -2.71 8.64 14.43
N GLY A 137 -3.83 7.92 14.62
CA GLY A 137 -4.72 8.12 15.76
C GLY A 137 -4.05 7.88 17.09
N PHE A 138 -3.34 6.77 17.20
CA PHE A 138 -2.54 6.44 18.39
C PHE A 138 -1.42 7.46 18.65
N GLN A 139 -0.67 7.84 17.62
CA GLN A 139 0.41 8.83 17.73
C GLN A 139 -0.10 10.20 18.17
N ASN A 140 -1.23 10.66 17.62
CA ASN A 140 -1.85 11.93 18.00
C ASN A 140 -2.37 11.89 19.43
N ALA A 141 -3.01 10.78 19.87
CA ALA A 141 -3.42 10.61 21.25
C ALA A 141 -2.22 10.69 22.22
N ALA A 142 -1.14 9.98 21.89
CA ALA A 142 0.10 10.01 22.68
C ALA A 142 0.67 11.44 22.78
N ALA A 143 0.70 12.17 21.65
CA ALA A 143 1.18 13.55 21.61
C ALA A 143 0.33 14.49 22.49
N ILE A 144 -1.01 14.40 22.35
CA ILE A 144 -1.94 15.23 23.14
C ILE A 144 -1.79 14.96 24.63
N LEU A 145 -1.80 13.69 25.03
CA LEU A 145 -1.72 13.32 26.45
C LEU A 145 -0.36 13.68 27.04
N LEU A 146 0.73 13.44 26.27
CA LEU A 146 2.07 13.86 26.71
C LEU A 146 2.15 15.37 26.98
N PHE A 147 1.51 16.16 26.10
CA PHE A 147 1.43 17.63 26.30
C PHE A 147 0.62 17.98 27.52
N LEU A 148 -0.55 17.40 27.73
CA LEU A 148 -1.46 17.72 28.83
C LEU A 148 -0.88 17.37 30.21
N VAL A 149 -0.18 16.24 30.33
CA VAL A 149 0.45 15.80 31.59
C VAL A 149 1.55 16.75 32.05
N GLN A 150 2.22 17.48 31.14
CA GLN A 150 3.28 18.39 31.49
C GLN A 150 2.78 19.72 32.06
N ILE A 151 1.49 20.05 31.94
CA ILE A 151 0.97 21.38 32.34
C ILE A 151 1.16 21.69 33.83
N GLY A 152 0.94 20.69 34.71
CA GLY A 152 1.17 20.85 36.14
C GLY A 152 2.62 21.23 36.48
N ASN A 153 3.59 20.58 35.84
CA ASN A 153 5.01 20.88 36.02
C ASN A 153 5.39 22.25 35.42
N VAL A 154 4.76 22.68 34.33
CA VAL A 154 4.96 24.00 33.73
C VAL A 154 4.42 25.09 34.65
N PHE A 155 3.30 24.85 35.31
CA PHE A 155 2.79 25.78 36.36
C PHE A 155 3.64 25.81 37.60
N GLY A 156 4.64 24.93 37.72
CA GLY A 156 5.60 24.93 38.83
C GLY A 156 5.02 24.31 40.10
N PHE A 157 4.00 23.44 40.01
CA PHE A 157 3.46 22.76 41.18
C PHE A 157 4.49 21.79 41.78
N ASP A 158 4.43 21.64 43.09
CA ASP A 158 5.38 20.80 43.80
C ASP A 158 5.06 19.31 43.65
N HIS A 159 3.80 18.97 43.27
CA HIS A 159 3.31 17.61 43.02
C HIS A 159 2.78 17.45 41.62
N SER A 160 2.82 16.21 41.09
CA SER A 160 2.21 15.86 39.83
C SER A 160 0.68 16.08 39.89
N THR A 161 0.19 17.04 39.12
CA THR A 161 -1.21 17.45 39.17
C THR A 161 -1.87 17.10 37.85
N PRO A 162 -2.97 16.31 37.84
CA PRO A 162 -3.74 16.02 36.62
C PRO A 162 -4.19 17.30 35.93
N PHE A 163 -4.25 17.29 34.58
CA PHE A 163 -4.56 18.46 33.76
C PHE A 163 -5.83 19.21 34.21
N ALA A 164 -6.92 18.47 34.48
CA ALA A 164 -8.19 19.09 34.93
C ALA A 164 -8.07 19.79 36.28
N GLN A 165 -7.24 19.28 37.19
CA GLN A 165 -6.97 19.88 38.46
C GLN A 165 -5.98 21.06 38.36
N ALA A 166 -4.97 20.93 37.49
CA ALA A 166 -4.03 22.01 37.18
C ALA A 166 -4.73 23.28 36.66
N LEU A 167 -5.75 23.07 35.78
CA LEU A 167 -6.56 24.20 35.30
C LEU A 167 -7.41 24.87 36.38
N ARG A 168 -7.87 24.13 37.39
CA ARG A 168 -8.64 24.69 38.51
C ARG A 168 -7.78 25.45 39.50
N GLN A 169 -6.46 25.20 39.49
CA GLN A 169 -5.50 25.78 40.41
C GLN A 169 -4.53 26.77 39.72
N VAL A 170 -4.95 27.36 38.59
CA VAL A 170 -4.11 28.32 37.83
C VAL A 170 -3.67 29.51 38.65
N ASP A 171 -4.45 29.92 39.65
CA ASP A 171 -4.14 30.96 40.61
C ASP A 171 -2.89 30.66 41.48
N GLN A 172 -2.56 29.38 41.64
CA GLN A 172 -1.38 28.94 42.38
C GLN A 172 -0.16 28.74 41.45
N ALA A 173 -0.29 29.00 40.17
CA ALA A 173 0.82 28.81 39.21
C ALA A 173 1.97 29.79 39.50
N LYS A 174 3.19 29.29 39.51
CA LYS A 174 4.41 30.08 39.70
C LYS A 174 4.75 30.78 38.37
N PRO A 175 4.66 32.12 38.29
CA PRO A 175 4.72 32.84 37.01
C PRO A 175 6.09 32.74 36.32
N LEU A 176 7.18 32.67 37.08
CA LEU A 176 8.52 32.51 36.51
C LEU A 176 8.73 31.10 35.92
N SER A 177 8.09 30.06 36.48
CA SER A 177 8.12 28.74 35.89
C SER A 177 7.46 28.75 34.50
N VAL A 178 6.27 29.34 34.38
CA VAL A 178 5.57 29.47 33.09
C VAL A 178 6.42 30.28 32.13
N LEU A 179 7.04 31.38 32.54
CA LEU A 179 7.92 32.18 31.69
C LEU A 179 9.11 31.37 31.16
N ILE A 180 9.77 30.58 32.02
CA ILE A 180 10.87 29.69 31.61
C ILE A 180 10.38 28.70 30.58
N ALA A 181 9.22 28.07 30.81
CA ALA A 181 8.65 27.08 29.85
C ALA A 181 8.38 27.73 28.49
N VAL A 182 7.82 28.93 28.43
CA VAL A 182 7.56 29.67 27.18
C VAL A 182 8.88 30.02 26.49
N ILE A 183 9.88 30.50 27.22
CA ILE A 183 11.21 30.84 26.64
C ILE A 183 11.86 29.60 26.06
N VAL A 184 11.85 28.47 26.76
CA VAL A 184 12.41 27.20 26.32
C VAL A 184 11.65 26.71 25.05
N PHE A 185 10.33 26.79 25.10
CA PHE A 185 9.49 26.40 23.96
C PHE A 185 9.83 27.21 22.71
N VAL A 186 9.85 28.54 22.80
CA VAL A 186 10.15 29.46 21.69
C VAL A 186 11.59 29.27 21.20
N ALA A 187 12.55 29.10 22.11
CA ALA A 187 13.96 28.88 21.77
C ALA A 187 14.13 27.57 20.99
N MET A 188 13.53 26.49 21.45
CA MET A 188 13.57 25.20 20.76
C MET A 188 12.88 25.24 19.39
N TRP A 189 11.71 25.91 19.30
CA TRP A 189 10.97 26.05 18.06
C TRP A 189 11.75 26.78 16.98
N ASN A 190 12.50 27.81 17.42
CA ASN A 190 13.34 28.62 16.54
C ASN A 190 14.83 28.21 16.53
N ALA A 191 15.20 27.11 17.16
CA ALA A 191 16.58 26.69 17.37
C ALA A 191 17.43 26.67 16.09
N LYS A 192 16.86 26.21 14.96
CA LYS A 192 17.53 26.19 13.65
C LYS A 192 17.89 27.59 13.14
N ARG A 193 17.16 28.64 13.58
CA ARG A 193 17.43 30.04 13.22
C ARG A 193 18.42 30.68 14.17
N ILE A 194 18.37 30.29 15.46
CA ILE A 194 19.20 30.86 16.52
C ILE A 194 20.62 30.26 16.52
N LEU A 195 20.69 28.91 16.52
CA LEU A 195 21.95 28.14 16.56
C LEU A 195 21.83 26.89 15.69
N PRO A 196 22.01 26.99 14.36
CA PRO A 196 21.73 25.90 13.42
C PRO A 196 22.61 24.65 13.63
N ARG A 197 23.74 24.79 14.33
CA ARG A 197 24.66 23.68 14.64
C ARG A 197 24.32 22.94 15.94
N VAL A 198 23.48 23.51 16.79
CA VAL A 198 23.10 22.92 18.10
C VAL A 198 21.73 22.27 17.99
N PRO A 199 21.58 21.00 18.40
CA PRO A 199 20.28 20.36 18.45
C PRO A 199 19.29 21.14 19.32
N PRO A 200 18.02 21.32 18.89
CA PRO A 200 17.02 22.10 19.63
C PRO A 200 16.86 21.68 21.08
N LEU A 201 16.95 20.39 21.37
CA LEU A 201 16.81 19.80 22.69
C LEU A 201 17.94 20.27 23.64
N ILE A 202 19.18 20.28 23.17
CA ILE A 202 20.34 20.72 23.97
C ILE A 202 20.23 22.20 24.25
N LEU A 203 19.84 23.00 23.25
CA LEU A 203 19.61 24.43 23.41
C LEU A 203 18.54 24.70 24.46
N GLY A 204 17.40 23.98 24.42
CA GLY A 204 16.32 24.14 25.38
C GLY A 204 16.73 23.78 26.81
N LEU A 205 17.40 22.64 26.98
CA LEU A 205 17.89 22.21 28.30
C LEU A 205 18.92 23.19 28.89
N ALA A 206 19.94 23.58 28.09
CA ALA A 206 20.99 24.47 28.57
C ALA A 206 20.46 25.87 28.90
N LEU A 207 19.66 26.46 27.97
CA LEU A 207 19.11 27.81 28.19
C LEU A 207 18.14 27.83 29.36
N GLY A 208 17.21 26.84 29.41
CA GLY A 208 16.23 26.78 30.48
C GLY A 208 16.85 26.56 31.85
N THR A 209 17.83 25.66 31.93
CA THR A 209 18.56 25.40 33.21
C THR A 209 19.38 26.64 33.65
N ALA A 210 20.10 27.28 32.72
CA ALA A 210 20.86 28.49 33.01
C ALA A 210 19.93 29.62 33.50
N LEU A 211 18.79 29.81 32.82
CA LEU A 211 17.81 30.82 33.21
C LEU A 211 17.20 30.52 34.59
N TYR A 212 16.88 29.28 34.90
CA TYR A 212 16.34 28.85 36.18
C TYR A 212 17.31 29.19 37.32
N TYR A 213 18.58 28.81 37.18
CA TYR A 213 19.58 29.07 38.22
C TYR A 213 19.97 30.56 38.34
N ALA A 214 19.93 31.32 37.24
CA ALA A 214 20.12 32.77 37.27
C ALA A 214 19.00 33.45 38.08
N LEU A 215 17.75 33.04 37.88
CA LEU A 215 16.62 33.56 38.66
C LEU A 215 16.66 33.10 40.13
N ALA A 216 17.08 31.86 40.38
CA ALA A 216 17.27 31.36 41.74
C ALA A 216 18.37 32.13 42.50
N ALA A 217 19.49 32.45 41.84
CA ALA A 217 20.57 33.28 42.38
C ALA A 217 20.12 34.74 42.67
N ALA A 218 19.09 35.22 41.95
CA ALA A 218 18.47 36.52 42.22
C ALA A 218 17.43 36.48 43.35
N ASN A 219 17.41 35.46 44.19
CA ASN A 219 16.48 35.22 45.29
C ASN A 219 14.99 35.10 44.91
N LEU A 220 14.72 34.70 43.66
CA LEU A 220 13.36 34.49 43.14
C LEU A 220 12.89 33.03 43.20
N SER A 221 13.54 32.19 43.98
CA SER A 221 13.29 30.76 44.13
C SER A 221 11.85 30.42 44.52
N ALA A 222 11.18 31.25 45.30
CA ALA A 222 9.77 31.05 45.69
C ALA A 222 8.79 31.08 44.51
N LEU A 223 9.16 31.78 43.41
CA LEU A 223 8.36 31.88 42.18
C LEU A 223 8.77 30.83 41.10
N LEU A 224 9.70 29.93 41.44
CA LEU A 224 10.19 28.87 40.59
C LEU A 224 9.60 27.53 41.03
N GLY A 225 9.39 26.63 40.04
CA GLY A 225 9.00 25.24 40.31
C GLY A 225 10.17 24.41 40.87
N PRO A 226 9.90 23.19 41.33
CA PRO A 226 10.91 22.32 41.92
C PRO A 226 11.91 21.78 40.86
N ILE A 227 13.09 21.37 41.39
CA ILE A 227 14.05 20.53 40.63
C ILE A 227 13.63 19.06 40.71
N ILE A 228 14.27 18.18 39.90
CA ILE A 228 13.99 16.74 39.90
C ILE A 228 14.28 16.14 41.29
N GLY A 229 15.31 16.62 41.93
CA GLY A 229 15.73 16.16 43.27
C GLY A 229 16.66 14.95 43.18
N SER A 230 17.29 14.63 44.35
CA SER A 230 18.05 13.40 44.49
C SER A 230 17.06 12.21 44.51
N ALA A 231 17.35 11.13 43.79
CA ALA A 231 16.64 9.88 44.00
C ALA A 231 16.73 9.53 45.50
N ALA A 232 15.57 9.33 46.15
CA ALA A 232 15.54 8.51 47.36
C ALA A 232 16.22 7.16 47.01
N ALA A 233 16.70 6.40 47.98
CA ALA A 233 17.52 5.21 47.76
C ALA A 233 17.13 4.45 46.47
N PRO A 234 18.08 4.15 45.57
CA PRO A 234 17.76 3.60 44.25
C PRO A 234 16.87 2.38 44.42
N TYR A 235 15.75 2.34 43.69
CA TYR A 235 14.92 1.14 43.62
C TYR A 235 15.79 0.00 43.08
N ASP A 236 16.10 -0.96 43.97
CA ASP A 236 16.92 -2.13 43.61
C ASP A 236 16.00 -3.24 43.11
N ILE A 237 15.89 -3.29 41.77
CA ILE A 237 15.08 -4.32 41.09
C ILE A 237 15.66 -5.70 41.31
N ALA A 238 16.98 -5.83 41.38
CA ALA A 238 17.64 -7.10 41.62
C ALA A 238 17.26 -7.68 43.01
N ALA A 239 17.02 -6.80 43.99
CA ALA A 239 16.49 -7.22 45.28
C ALA A 239 14.99 -7.59 45.25
N THR A 240 14.21 -7.08 44.30
CA THR A 240 12.75 -7.33 44.23
C THR A 240 12.39 -8.62 43.53
N TRP A 241 13.20 -9.09 42.56
CA TRP A 241 12.89 -10.31 41.84
C TRP A 241 12.89 -11.59 42.71
N PRO A 242 13.81 -11.79 43.66
CA PRO A 242 13.75 -12.94 44.54
C PRO A 242 12.52 -12.95 45.48
N ASP A 243 11.99 -11.76 45.80
CA ASP A 243 10.85 -11.61 46.72
C ASP A 243 9.50 -11.70 46.00
N LEU A 244 9.47 -11.77 44.66
CA LEU A 244 8.25 -11.91 43.89
C LEU A 244 7.29 -13.01 44.40
N PRO A 245 7.74 -14.22 44.72
CA PRO A 245 6.88 -15.25 45.29
C PRO A 245 6.26 -14.89 46.66
N GLY A 246 6.93 -14.00 47.41
CA GLY A 246 6.44 -13.50 48.70
C GLY A 246 5.50 -12.29 48.58
N LEU A 247 5.52 -11.58 47.45
CA LEU A 247 4.67 -10.41 47.20
C LEU A 247 3.27 -10.77 46.71
N PHE A 248 3.08 -12.00 46.16
CA PHE A 248 1.82 -12.43 45.57
C PHE A 248 1.43 -13.80 46.07
N THR A 249 0.21 -13.92 46.53
CA THR A 249 -0.43 -15.25 46.75
C THR A 249 -0.75 -15.92 45.42
N SER A 250 -0.93 -17.24 45.41
CA SER A 250 -1.35 -17.97 44.23
C SER A 250 -2.70 -17.45 43.68
N ALA A 251 -3.58 -16.97 44.56
CA ALA A 251 -4.88 -16.36 44.19
C ALA A 251 -4.66 -14.99 43.50
N ASP A 252 -3.73 -14.16 43.96
CA ASP A 252 -3.43 -12.87 43.34
C ASP A 252 -2.81 -13.06 41.96
N LEU A 253 -1.90 -14.03 41.79
CA LEU A 253 -1.32 -14.36 40.50
C LEU A 253 -2.38 -14.80 39.45
N VAL A 254 -3.33 -15.66 39.86
CA VAL A 254 -4.43 -16.08 38.96
C VAL A 254 -5.33 -14.91 38.60
N ARG A 255 -5.63 -14.03 39.55
CA ARG A 255 -6.46 -12.84 39.34
C ARG A 255 -5.79 -11.80 38.41
N LEU A 256 -4.48 -11.62 38.55
CA LEU A 256 -3.72 -10.63 37.80
C LEU A 256 -3.25 -11.14 36.43
N ALA A 257 -3.10 -12.43 36.25
CA ALA A 257 -2.56 -13.02 35.01
C ALA A 257 -3.25 -12.52 33.72
N PRO A 258 -4.59 -12.43 33.62
CA PRO A 258 -5.24 -11.91 32.43
C PRO A 258 -4.84 -10.47 32.11
N THR A 259 -4.78 -9.62 33.14
CA THR A 259 -4.39 -8.21 33.00
C THR A 259 -2.94 -8.07 32.56
N VAL A 260 -2.03 -8.84 33.17
CA VAL A 260 -0.61 -8.85 32.85
C VAL A 260 -0.39 -9.34 31.40
N VAL A 261 -1.00 -10.47 31.03
CA VAL A 261 -0.84 -11.05 29.70
C VAL A 261 -1.44 -10.14 28.61
N LEU A 262 -2.64 -9.62 28.82
CA LEU A 262 -3.30 -8.76 27.85
C LEU A 262 -2.55 -7.43 27.69
N SER A 263 -2.08 -6.84 28.77
CA SER A 263 -1.27 -5.62 28.77
C SER A 263 0.08 -5.84 28.07
N ALA A 264 0.75 -6.96 28.36
CA ALA A 264 2.00 -7.33 27.71
C ALA A 264 1.81 -7.57 26.19
N LEU A 265 0.73 -8.24 25.80
CA LEU A 265 0.39 -8.46 24.39
C LEU A 265 0.12 -7.13 23.67
N GLY A 266 -0.66 -6.24 24.27
CA GLY A 266 -0.94 -4.92 23.73
C GLY A 266 0.34 -4.08 23.57
N LEU A 267 1.20 -4.07 24.60
CA LEU A 267 2.50 -3.39 24.54
C LEU A 267 3.41 -3.99 23.46
N ALA A 268 3.46 -5.31 23.32
CA ALA A 268 4.25 -5.98 22.29
C ALA A 268 3.80 -5.61 20.87
N ILE A 269 2.49 -5.55 20.64
CA ILE A 269 1.92 -5.13 19.33
C ILE A 269 2.31 -3.69 19.03
N VAL A 270 2.12 -2.76 19.97
CA VAL A 270 2.45 -1.36 19.78
C VAL A 270 3.95 -1.17 19.55
N ALA A 271 4.79 -1.81 20.35
CA ALA A 271 6.25 -1.74 20.21
C ALA A 271 6.74 -2.35 18.90
N ALA A 272 6.13 -3.45 18.43
CA ALA A 272 6.47 -4.08 17.16
C ALA A 272 6.11 -3.20 15.96
N ILE A 273 4.92 -2.60 15.97
CA ILE A 273 4.47 -1.68 14.92
C ILE A 273 5.39 -0.47 14.83
N ASP A 274 5.63 0.22 15.97
CA ASP A 274 6.50 1.38 16.03
C ASP A 274 7.92 1.07 15.56
N LEU A 275 8.49 -0.06 16.02
CA LEU A 275 9.81 -0.52 15.62
C LEU A 275 9.94 -0.69 14.11
N LEU A 276 9.01 -1.40 13.48
CA LEU A 276 9.04 -1.70 12.04
C LEU A 276 8.84 -0.44 11.18
N LEU A 277 8.04 0.51 11.65
CA LEU A 277 7.89 1.79 10.98
C LEU A 277 9.16 2.63 11.05
N CYS A 278 9.73 2.76 12.25
CA CYS A 278 10.97 3.50 12.45
C CYS A 278 12.12 2.89 11.63
N ALA A 279 12.13 1.55 11.49
CA ALA A 279 13.11 0.86 10.65
C ALA A 279 13.02 1.31 9.18
N LYS A 280 11.80 1.45 8.64
CA LYS A 280 11.58 1.97 7.28
C LYS A 280 12.05 3.42 7.11
N LEU A 281 11.83 4.27 8.13
CA LEU A 281 12.20 5.68 8.07
C LEU A 281 13.73 5.90 8.19
N VAL A 282 14.43 5.01 8.87
CA VAL A 282 15.89 5.06 9.03
C VAL A 282 16.62 4.39 7.87
N ALA A 283 15.98 3.49 7.14
CA ALA A 283 16.56 2.80 5.98
C ALA A 283 17.00 3.81 4.90
N LYS A 284 18.15 3.54 4.26
CA LYS A 284 18.60 4.34 3.11
C LYS A 284 17.74 4.03 1.89
N PRO A 285 17.39 5.04 1.06
CA PRO A 285 16.80 4.78 -0.23
C PRO A 285 17.70 3.86 -1.07
N GLY A 286 17.14 2.76 -1.59
CA GLY A 286 17.88 1.80 -2.41
C GLY A 286 18.73 0.77 -1.64
N ALA A 287 18.80 0.81 -0.31
CA ALA A 287 19.44 -0.23 0.48
C ALA A 287 18.48 -1.39 0.75
N GLU A 288 19.05 -2.60 0.85
CA GLU A 288 18.31 -3.78 1.28
C GLU A 288 17.63 -3.53 2.64
N GLN A 289 16.32 -3.74 2.72
CA GLN A 289 15.60 -3.53 3.98
C GLN A 289 16.00 -4.60 4.98
N PRO A 290 16.28 -4.23 6.25
CA PRO A 290 16.60 -5.21 7.28
C PRO A 290 15.43 -6.20 7.43
N ASP A 291 15.78 -7.46 7.67
CA ASP A 291 14.78 -8.51 7.95
C ASP A 291 13.94 -8.11 9.16
N SER A 292 12.67 -7.84 8.90
CA SER A 292 11.70 -7.40 9.91
C SER A 292 11.51 -8.41 11.03
N ASN A 293 11.61 -9.71 10.72
CA ASN A 293 11.43 -10.78 11.70
C ASN A 293 12.66 -10.87 12.61
N ALA A 294 13.86 -10.83 12.03
CA ALA A 294 15.10 -10.81 12.81
C ALA A 294 15.19 -9.55 13.70
N LEU A 295 14.73 -8.40 13.20
CA LEU A 295 14.69 -7.17 13.98
C LEU A 295 13.74 -7.27 15.19
N LEU A 296 12.53 -7.84 14.98
CA LEU A 296 11.58 -8.09 16.07
C LEU A 296 12.15 -9.04 17.13
N VAL A 297 12.83 -10.11 16.72
CA VAL A 297 13.47 -11.06 17.66
C VAL A 297 14.53 -10.35 18.48
N ARG A 298 15.47 -9.65 17.84
CA ARG A 298 16.60 -9.01 18.53
C ARG A 298 16.15 -7.94 19.52
N VAL A 299 15.26 -7.04 19.09
CA VAL A 299 14.76 -5.98 19.95
C VAL A 299 13.79 -6.52 21.01
N GLY A 300 13.01 -7.55 20.69
CA GLY A 300 12.16 -8.24 21.65
C GLY A 300 12.96 -8.87 22.80
N ILE A 301 14.04 -9.58 22.50
CA ILE A 301 14.97 -10.12 23.50
C ILE A 301 15.61 -8.96 24.28
N GLY A 302 16.04 -7.88 23.59
CA GLY A 302 16.57 -6.68 24.24
C GLY A 302 15.58 -6.07 25.23
N ASN A 303 14.31 -5.96 24.88
CA ASN A 303 13.24 -5.44 25.74
C ASN A 303 12.96 -6.38 26.94
N ALA A 304 13.00 -7.70 26.73
CA ALA A 304 12.83 -8.66 27.82
C ALA A 304 13.99 -8.56 28.83
N VAL A 305 15.24 -8.51 28.36
CA VAL A 305 16.41 -8.30 29.24
C VAL A 305 16.29 -6.95 29.95
N THR A 306 15.89 -5.91 29.25
CA THR A 306 15.74 -4.55 29.84
C THR A 306 14.70 -4.53 30.94
N GLY A 307 13.55 -5.15 30.77
CA GLY A 307 12.55 -5.31 31.82
C GLY A 307 13.08 -6.07 33.03
N GLY A 308 13.93 -7.08 32.81
CA GLY A 308 14.58 -7.84 33.89
C GLY A 308 15.57 -7.04 34.73
N VAL A 309 16.17 -5.97 34.20
CA VAL A 309 17.14 -5.12 34.89
C VAL A 309 16.58 -3.71 35.22
N GLY A 310 15.27 -3.51 35.11
CA GLY A 310 14.60 -2.28 35.52
C GLY A 310 14.54 -1.18 34.50
N GLY A 311 14.70 -1.49 33.26
CA GLY A 311 14.43 -0.56 32.18
C GLY A 311 13.01 -0.70 31.60
N ILE A 312 12.68 0.19 30.69
CA ILE A 312 11.40 0.20 29.97
C ILE A 312 11.58 -0.33 28.53
N THR A 313 10.49 -0.41 27.77
CA THR A 313 10.56 -0.86 26.37
C THR A 313 11.26 0.15 25.46
N SER A 314 11.99 -0.35 24.50
CA SER A 314 12.70 0.44 23.49
C SER A 314 12.18 0.21 22.07
N GLY A 315 12.60 1.10 21.19
CA GLY A 315 12.51 0.99 19.75
C GLY A 315 13.60 1.81 19.08
N ILE A 316 13.53 1.98 17.76
CA ILE A 316 14.53 2.74 17.01
C ILE A 316 14.37 4.25 17.27
N ASN A 317 15.41 4.91 17.76
CA ASN A 317 15.47 6.35 17.83
C ASN A 317 15.92 6.92 16.48
N ILE A 318 14.95 7.45 15.71
CA ILE A 318 15.17 7.95 14.35
C ILE A 318 16.22 9.07 14.33
N GLY A 319 16.07 10.06 15.21
CA GLY A 319 16.95 11.23 15.27
C GLY A 319 18.39 10.86 15.59
N ALA A 320 18.59 10.06 16.65
CA ALA A 320 19.92 9.59 17.05
C ALA A 320 20.53 8.66 16.00
N SER A 321 19.74 7.79 15.35
CA SER A 321 20.23 6.89 14.31
C SER A 321 20.70 7.65 13.06
N ILE A 322 19.93 8.65 12.62
CA ILE A 322 20.31 9.52 11.51
C ILE A 322 21.56 10.33 11.88
N ALA A 323 21.63 10.87 13.07
CA ALA A 323 22.79 11.61 13.56
C ALA A 323 24.03 10.70 13.65
N ASN A 324 23.93 9.50 14.23
CA ASN A 324 25.02 8.54 14.26
C ASN A 324 25.64 8.37 12.88
N ARG A 325 24.80 8.08 11.88
CA ARG A 325 25.23 7.88 10.50
C ARG A 325 25.81 9.14 9.85
N ASN A 326 25.19 10.30 10.04
CA ASN A 326 25.62 11.56 9.44
C ASN A 326 26.97 12.07 9.98
N PHE A 327 27.24 11.75 11.23
CA PHE A 327 28.49 12.13 11.91
C PHE A 327 29.55 11.03 11.92
N GLY A 328 29.39 10.01 11.08
CA GLY A 328 30.47 9.07 10.76
C GLY A 328 30.28 7.64 11.23
N GLY A 329 29.20 7.32 11.94
CA GLY A 329 28.87 5.94 12.32
C GLY A 329 28.68 5.06 11.07
N ARG A 330 29.53 4.04 10.93
CA ARG A 330 29.54 3.11 9.79
C ARG A 330 29.39 1.66 10.20
N THR A 331 29.71 1.35 11.44
CA THR A 331 29.71 -0.01 11.94
C THR A 331 28.90 -0.10 13.26
N PRO A 332 28.54 -1.31 13.70
CA PRO A 332 27.88 -1.52 15.01
C PRO A 332 28.70 -0.98 16.21
N LEU A 333 30.00 -0.78 16.05
CA LEU A 333 30.86 -0.15 17.05
C LEU A 333 30.33 1.22 17.47
N SER A 334 29.77 2.00 16.54
CA SER A 334 29.17 3.31 16.88
C SER A 334 27.99 3.16 17.86
N VAL A 335 27.22 2.07 17.76
CA VAL A 335 26.12 1.77 18.69
C VAL A 335 26.66 1.36 20.06
N LEU A 336 27.74 0.59 20.11
CA LEU A 336 28.40 0.24 21.37
C LEU A 336 29.05 1.46 22.02
N PHE A 337 29.65 2.39 21.28
CA PHE A 337 30.12 3.66 21.81
C PHE A 337 28.98 4.52 22.33
N ASN A 338 27.86 4.58 21.63
CA ASN A 338 26.64 5.22 22.11
C ASN A 338 26.21 4.61 23.45
N ALA A 339 26.13 3.30 23.56
CA ALA A 339 25.75 2.58 24.76
C ALA A 339 26.77 2.84 25.91
N ALA A 340 28.07 2.84 25.65
CA ALA A 340 29.10 3.14 26.63
C ALA A 340 28.99 4.56 27.21
N ILE A 341 28.67 5.54 26.38
CA ILE A 341 28.48 6.94 26.82
C ILE A 341 27.19 7.06 27.63
N ILE A 342 26.14 6.36 27.27
CA ILE A 342 24.91 6.30 28.06
C ILE A 342 25.15 5.64 29.40
N LEU A 343 25.96 4.58 29.46
CA LEU A 343 26.39 3.95 30.72
C LEU A 343 27.20 4.92 31.59
N ALA A 344 28.14 5.65 30.98
CA ALA A 344 28.89 6.70 31.70
C ALA A 344 27.95 7.81 32.22
N THR A 345 26.93 8.19 31.45
CA THR A 345 25.91 9.13 31.91
C THR A 345 25.12 8.55 33.09
N LEU A 346 24.74 7.29 33.04
CA LEU A 346 24.02 6.60 34.11
C LEU A 346 24.82 6.49 35.41
N THR A 347 26.13 6.20 35.32
CA THR A 347 26.97 5.94 36.49
C THR A 347 27.65 7.20 37.05
N ALA A 348 28.27 8.01 36.17
CA ALA A 348 29.09 9.15 36.59
C ALA A 348 28.34 10.50 36.57
N LEU A 349 27.43 10.71 35.56
CA LEU A 349 26.76 12.00 35.39
C LEU A 349 25.35 12.03 35.96
N PHE A 350 24.84 10.92 36.47
CA PHE A 350 23.46 10.82 36.97
C PHE A 350 23.16 11.78 38.12
N PRO A 351 24.07 12.07 39.08
CA PRO A 351 23.83 13.06 40.12
C PRO A 351 23.48 14.46 39.58
N LEU A 352 24.01 14.82 38.40
CA LEU A 352 23.70 16.11 37.76
C LEU A 352 22.24 16.17 37.25
N VAL A 353 21.64 15.05 36.96
CA VAL A 353 20.24 14.95 36.50
C VAL A 353 19.28 15.44 37.60
N GLY A 354 19.58 15.15 38.86
CA GLY A 354 18.80 15.62 40.01
C GLY A 354 18.69 17.14 40.11
N HIS A 355 19.65 17.86 39.56
CA HIS A 355 19.68 19.32 39.55
C HIS A 355 18.90 19.94 38.38
N LEU A 356 18.37 19.15 37.44
CA LEU A 356 17.56 19.68 36.33
C LEU A 356 16.22 20.20 36.87
N PRO A 357 15.79 21.42 36.47
CA PRO A 357 14.47 21.94 36.84
C PRO A 357 13.37 21.17 36.09
N ARG A 358 12.31 20.73 36.78
CA ARG A 358 11.19 20.00 36.21
C ARG A 358 10.52 20.79 35.07
N VAL A 359 10.37 22.10 35.27
CA VAL A 359 9.76 22.98 34.26
C VAL A 359 10.50 22.96 32.92
N VAL A 360 11.84 22.94 32.95
CA VAL A 360 12.69 22.94 31.76
C VAL A 360 12.48 21.65 30.99
N LEU A 361 12.52 20.53 31.70
CA LEU A 361 12.28 19.21 31.07
C LEU A 361 10.87 19.11 30.52
N SER A 362 9.87 19.58 31.26
CA SER A 362 8.46 19.56 30.81
C SER A 362 8.24 20.44 29.59
N ALA A 363 8.85 21.60 29.50
CA ALA A 363 8.81 22.45 28.32
C ALA A 363 9.44 21.76 27.10
N VAL A 364 10.57 21.09 27.29
CA VAL A 364 11.22 20.28 26.24
C VAL A 364 10.28 19.16 25.75
N ILE A 365 9.66 18.43 26.68
CA ILE A 365 8.72 17.34 26.36
C ILE A 365 7.50 17.89 25.63
N MET A 366 6.97 19.06 26.01
CA MET A 366 5.84 19.69 25.30
C MET A 366 6.18 20.05 23.85
N VAL A 367 7.39 20.57 23.58
CA VAL A 367 7.83 20.82 22.20
C VAL A 367 7.87 19.52 21.39
N ILE A 368 8.44 18.48 22.01
CA ILE A 368 8.50 17.15 21.36
C ILE A 368 7.09 16.62 21.08
N ALA A 369 6.16 16.77 22.03
CA ALA A 369 4.76 16.35 21.87
C ALA A 369 4.10 17.05 20.68
N VAL A 370 4.23 18.37 20.56
CA VAL A 370 3.68 19.13 19.43
C VAL A 370 4.31 18.70 18.10
N GLN A 371 5.62 18.46 18.07
CA GLN A 371 6.32 17.98 16.87
C GLN A 371 5.94 16.54 16.47
N HIS A 372 5.39 15.76 17.40
CA HIS A 372 4.93 14.38 17.15
C HIS A 372 3.50 14.30 16.63
N ILE A 373 2.74 15.39 16.61
CA ILE A 373 1.42 15.41 15.93
C ILE A 373 1.63 15.04 14.48
N ASP A 374 0.86 14.05 14.02
CA ASP A 374 1.04 13.50 12.69
C ASP A 374 0.69 14.50 11.58
N ALA A 375 1.65 14.77 10.71
CA ALA A 375 1.49 15.75 9.63
C ALA A 375 0.47 15.32 8.55
N TRP A 376 0.23 14.02 8.39
CA TRP A 376 -0.79 13.52 7.47
C TRP A 376 -2.20 13.83 8.01
N THR A 377 -2.42 13.65 9.31
CA THR A 377 -3.68 14.01 9.96
C THR A 377 -3.98 15.50 9.81
N LEU A 378 -2.99 16.38 10.01
CA LEU A 378 -3.17 17.83 9.82
C LEU A 378 -3.49 18.18 8.35
N ARG A 379 -2.83 17.54 7.40
CA ARG A 379 -3.13 17.72 5.97
C ARG A 379 -4.52 17.20 5.61
N GLY A 380 -4.90 16.03 6.14
CA GLY A 380 -6.22 15.44 5.95
C GLY A 380 -7.33 16.33 6.49
N LEU A 381 -7.17 16.89 7.69
CA LEU A 381 -8.12 17.87 8.26
C LEU A 381 -8.26 19.12 7.37
N LYS A 382 -7.14 19.66 6.86
CA LYS A 382 -7.18 20.78 5.91
C LYS A 382 -7.92 20.42 4.61
N GLN A 383 -7.75 19.20 4.08
CA GLN A 383 -8.46 18.73 2.90
C GLN A 383 -9.97 18.56 3.14
N ILE A 384 -10.37 18.14 4.35
CA ILE A 384 -11.79 18.05 4.72
C ILE A 384 -12.44 19.45 4.77
N VAL A 385 -11.71 20.44 5.31
CA VAL A 385 -12.26 21.80 5.47
C VAL A 385 -12.23 22.57 4.15
N ALA A 386 -11.14 22.52 3.40
CA ALA A 386 -10.89 23.41 2.25
C ALA A 386 -10.71 22.66 0.91
N GLY A 387 -10.84 21.33 0.87
CA GLY A 387 -10.61 20.52 -0.35
C GLY A 387 -11.86 20.35 -1.21
N PRO A 388 -11.69 19.94 -2.48
CA PRO A 388 -12.80 19.63 -3.37
C PRO A 388 -13.60 18.41 -2.87
N PRO A 389 -14.94 18.33 -3.18
CA PRO A 389 -15.84 17.30 -2.63
C PRO A 389 -15.35 15.86 -2.79
N ALA A 390 -14.77 15.52 -3.94
CA ALA A 390 -14.26 14.18 -4.22
C ALA A 390 -13.07 13.80 -3.31
N ALA A 391 -12.11 14.72 -3.11
CA ALA A 391 -10.97 14.51 -2.22
C ALA A 391 -11.40 14.47 -0.75
N ARG A 392 -12.39 15.28 -0.37
CA ARG A 392 -12.95 15.32 0.99
C ARG A 392 -13.54 13.98 1.39
N ASN A 393 -14.37 13.37 0.54
CA ASN A 393 -15.03 12.10 0.84
C ASN A 393 -14.02 10.93 0.90
N ALA A 394 -12.96 10.95 0.08
CA ALA A 394 -11.92 9.92 0.10
C ALA A 394 -11.12 9.89 1.42
N VAL A 395 -10.86 11.08 1.99
CA VAL A 395 -10.01 11.23 3.18
C VAL A 395 -10.83 11.22 4.48
N ALA A 396 -12.11 11.63 4.44
CA ALA A 396 -12.95 11.79 5.62
C ALA A 396 -13.05 10.50 6.46
N LEU A 397 -13.14 9.35 5.81
CA LEU A 397 -13.28 8.06 6.48
C LEU A 397 -11.99 7.67 7.22
N ASP A 398 -10.84 7.91 6.62
CA ASP A 398 -9.53 7.63 7.22
C ASP A 398 -9.25 8.57 8.40
N ILE A 399 -9.60 9.86 8.27
CA ILE A 399 -9.51 10.84 9.36
C ILE A 399 -10.51 10.48 10.47
N GLY A 400 -11.72 10.01 10.13
CA GLY A 400 -12.70 9.52 11.09
C GLY A 400 -12.15 8.36 11.96
N VAL A 401 -11.48 7.38 11.33
CA VAL A 401 -10.79 6.30 12.06
C VAL A 401 -9.69 6.86 12.96
N THR A 402 -8.87 7.77 12.44
CA THR A 402 -7.78 8.41 13.20
C THR A 402 -8.30 9.11 14.44
N VAL A 403 -9.36 9.92 14.30
CA VAL A 403 -9.97 10.64 15.42
C VAL A 403 -10.63 9.67 16.40
N LEU A 404 -11.36 8.67 15.92
CA LEU A 404 -11.98 7.65 16.78
C LEU A 404 -10.94 6.91 17.64
N VAL A 405 -9.86 6.44 17.00
CA VAL A 405 -8.76 5.78 17.73
C VAL A 405 -8.13 6.71 18.74
N ALA A 406 -7.88 7.98 18.37
CA ALA A 406 -7.32 8.97 19.31
C ALA A 406 -8.24 9.20 20.51
N VAL A 407 -9.53 9.37 20.29
CA VAL A 407 -10.52 9.55 21.36
C VAL A 407 -10.61 8.32 22.26
N LEU A 408 -10.66 7.13 21.69
CA LEU A 408 -10.68 5.88 22.45
C LEU A 408 -9.41 5.68 23.29
N CYS A 409 -8.23 6.04 22.73
CA CYS A 409 -6.98 6.02 23.49
C CYS A 409 -7.01 6.94 24.71
N ILE A 410 -7.61 8.12 24.58
CA ILE A 410 -7.65 9.14 25.64
C ILE A 410 -8.75 8.83 26.67
N ALA A 411 -9.93 8.39 26.20
CA ALA A 411 -11.14 8.33 27.05
C ALA A 411 -11.37 6.95 27.71
N VAL A 412 -10.87 5.87 27.11
CA VAL A 412 -11.18 4.51 27.56
C VAL A 412 -9.93 3.73 27.96
N ASN A 413 -9.23 3.19 26.99
CA ASN A 413 -8.02 2.39 27.20
C ASN A 413 -7.25 2.26 25.90
N ILE A 414 -5.93 2.40 25.97
CA ILE A 414 -5.05 2.36 24.81
C ILE A 414 -5.03 0.98 24.13
N VAL A 415 -5.05 -0.10 24.91
CA VAL A 415 -5.05 -1.48 24.38
C VAL A 415 -6.31 -1.72 23.58
N LEU A 416 -7.46 -1.39 24.17
CA LEU A 416 -8.77 -1.55 23.52
C LEU A 416 -8.87 -0.67 22.28
N ALA A 417 -8.37 0.56 22.30
CA ALA A 417 -8.36 1.47 21.16
C ALA A 417 -7.56 0.91 20.00
N VAL A 418 -6.37 0.33 20.24
CA VAL A 418 -5.55 -0.30 19.20
C VAL A 418 -6.25 -1.50 18.60
N PHE A 419 -6.85 -2.39 19.42
CA PHE A 419 -7.59 -3.56 18.92
C PHE A 419 -8.81 -3.15 18.10
N ILE A 420 -9.63 -2.19 18.57
CA ILE A 420 -10.77 -1.66 17.83
C ILE A 420 -10.30 -1.00 16.53
N GLY A 421 -9.22 -0.22 16.58
CA GLY A 421 -8.65 0.41 15.41
C GLY A 421 -8.22 -0.59 14.34
N ILE A 422 -7.51 -1.65 14.72
CA ILE A 422 -7.09 -2.72 13.81
C ILE A 422 -8.31 -3.45 13.23
N ALA A 423 -9.30 -3.81 14.08
CA ALA A 423 -10.53 -4.47 13.64
C ALA A 423 -11.31 -3.59 12.63
N LEU A 424 -11.50 -2.32 12.96
CA LEU A 424 -12.20 -1.36 12.09
C LEU A 424 -11.46 -1.18 10.76
N ALA A 425 -10.15 -1.07 10.81
CA ALA A 425 -9.33 -0.93 9.62
C ALA A 425 -9.36 -2.18 8.73
N ALA A 426 -9.39 -3.38 9.33
CA ALA A 426 -9.58 -4.64 8.60
C ALA A 426 -10.96 -4.67 7.90
N VAL A 427 -12.03 -4.26 8.60
CA VAL A 427 -13.37 -4.13 8.00
C VAL A 427 -13.37 -3.13 6.85
N LEU A 428 -12.77 -1.96 7.02
CA LEU A 428 -12.68 -0.96 5.96
C LEU A 428 -11.85 -1.44 4.77
N PHE A 429 -10.79 -2.19 5.01
CA PHE A 429 -10.00 -2.82 3.95
C PHE A 429 -10.85 -3.81 3.15
N ILE A 430 -11.61 -4.69 3.83
CA ILE A 430 -12.54 -5.64 3.18
C ILE A 430 -13.59 -4.89 2.35
N VAL A 431 -14.19 -3.84 2.92
CA VAL A 431 -15.20 -3.01 2.21
C VAL A 431 -14.59 -2.33 0.98
N ARG A 432 -13.36 -1.81 1.07
CA ARG A 432 -12.66 -1.19 -0.07
C ARG A 432 -12.29 -2.22 -1.14
N MET A 433 -11.87 -3.41 -0.74
CA MET A 433 -11.57 -4.49 -1.68
C MET A 433 -12.83 -5.07 -2.35
N SER A 434 -14.00 -4.97 -1.71
CA SER A 434 -15.29 -5.39 -2.28
C SER A 434 -15.85 -4.41 -3.33
N ARG A 435 -15.02 -3.53 -3.92
CA ARG A 435 -15.45 -2.67 -5.03
C ARG A 435 -15.63 -3.49 -6.31
N SER A 436 -16.39 -2.94 -7.27
CA SER A 436 -16.58 -3.58 -8.57
C SER A 436 -15.23 -3.86 -9.24
N VAL A 437 -15.08 -5.08 -9.72
CA VAL A 437 -13.93 -5.51 -10.53
C VAL A 437 -14.14 -5.24 -12.01
N ILE A 438 -15.34 -4.81 -12.43
CA ILE A 438 -15.59 -4.39 -13.81
C ILE A 438 -14.87 -3.06 -14.03
N ARG A 439 -13.83 -3.10 -14.85
CA ARG A 439 -13.10 -1.91 -15.29
C ARG A 439 -13.90 -1.15 -16.32
N ARG A 440 -14.49 -1.88 -17.29
CA ARG A 440 -15.26 -1.35 -18.39
C ARG A 440 -16.28 -2.38 -18.82
N SER A 441 -17.49 -1.92 -19.12
CA SER A 441 -18.50 -2.70 -19.81
C SER A 441 -18.96 -1.96 -21.06
N PHE A 442 -19.24 -2.70 -22.12
CA PHE A 442 -19.75 -2.15 -23.37
C PHE A 442 -20.52 -3.22 -24.14
N ARG A 443 -21.21 -2.80 -25.20
CA ARG A 443 -21.95 -3.68 -26.09
C ARG A 443 -21.37 -3.63 -27.49
N CYS A 444 -21.53 -4.73 -28.24
CA CYS A 444 -20.98 -4.86 -29.58
C CYS A 444 -21.78 -4.11 -30.67
N ASP A 445 -22.68 -3.19 -30.30
CA ASP A 445 -23.25 -2.19 -31.21
C ASP A 445 -22.33 -0.98 -31.41
N SER A 446 -21.45 -0.72 -30.44
CA SER A 446 -20.51 0.40 -30.46
C SER A 446 -19.05 -0.03 -30.70
N VAL A 447 -18.72 -1.29 -30.40
CA VAL A 447 -17.37 -1.86 -30.54
C VAL A 447 -17.50 -3.26 -31.13
N HIS A 448 -17.00 -3.46 -32.33
CA HIS A 448 -17.03 -4.74 -33.04
C HIS A 448 -15.69 -5.48 -32.96
N SER A 449 -15.74 -6.79 -33.31
CA SER A 449 -14.53 -7.58 -33.53
C SER A 449 -13.71 -7.02 -34.71
N ARG A 450 -12.44 -7.42 -34.78
CA ARG A 450 -11.56 -7.05 -35.90
C ARG A 450 -11.83 -7.87 -37.17
N LYS A 451 -12.93 -8.63 -37.24
CA LYS A 451 -13.33 -9.36 -38.42
C LYS A 451 -14.04 -8.44 -39.42
N MET A 452 -13.48 -8.34 -40.61
CA MET A 452 -14.07 -7.60 -41.72
C MET A 452 -15.14 -8.45 -42.37
N ARG A 453 -16.32 -7.89 -42.51
CA ARG A 453 -17.50 -8.56 -43.05
C ARG A 453 -18.14 -7.77 -44.20
N PRO A 454 -18.96 -8.37 -45.06
CA PRO A 454 -19.76 -7.65 -46.05
C PRO A 454 -20.68 -6.60 -45.39
N ALA A 455 -20.92 -5.48 -46.05
CA ALA A 455 -21.69 -4.36 -45.54
C ALA A 455 -23.04 -4.71 -44.90
N ARG A 456 -23.77 -5.66 -45.51
CA ARG A 456 -25.06 -6.15 -45.01
C ARG A 456 -24.94 -6.81 -43.63
N GLN A 457 -23.87 -7.54 -43.38
CA GLN A 457 -23.60 -8.16 -42.08
C GLN A 457 -23.15 -7.12 -41.05
N GLU A 458 -22.34 -6.15 -41.47
CA GLU A 458 -21.92 -5.05 -40.58
C GLU A 458 -23.13 -4.20 -40.13
N GLU A 459 -24.02 -3.82 -41.08
CA GLU A 459 -25.25 -3.10 -40.75
C GLU A 459 -26.17 -3.87 -39.78
N PHE A 460 -26.25 -5.19 -39.94
CA PHE A 460 -26.98 -6.01 -38.98
C PHE A 460 -26.35 -5.96 -37.58
N LEU A 461 -25.03 -6.07 -37.48
CA LEU A 461 -24.32 -6.04 -36.20
C LEU A 461 -24.39 -4.66 -35.55
N GLU A 462 -24.34 -3.57 -36.29
CA GLU A 462 -24.59 -2.21 -35.76
C GLU A 462 -25.96 -2.09 -35.11
N ARG A 463 -26.99 -2.74 -35.67
CA ARG A 463 -28.37 -2.71 -35.15
C ARG A 463 -28.60 -3.73 -34.02
N LYS A 464 -27.97 -4.88 -34.06
CA LYS A 464 -28.23 -6.02 -33.15
C LYS A 464 -27.06 -6.40 -32.25
N GLY A 465 -25.88 -5.82 -32.43
CA GLY A 465 -24.71 -6.07 -31.61
C GLY A 465 -24.90 -5.75 -30.11
N GLY A 466 -25.91 -4.91 -29.80
CA GLY A 466 -26.34 -4.69 -28.41
C GLY A 466 -26.83 -5.95 -27.67
N MET A 467 -27.02 -7.09 -28.38
CA MET A 467 -27.30 -8.40 -27.80
C MET A 467 -26.05 -9.08 -27.19
N ILE A 468 -24.86 -8.51 -27.40
CA ILE A 468 -23.59 -9.00 -26.84
C ILE A 468 -23.12 -7.99 -25.81
N LEU A 469 -23.01 -8.41 -24.54
CA LEU A 469 -22.46 -7.64 -23.44
C LEU A 469 -21.01 -8.09 -23.19
N VAL A 470 -20.08 -7.15 -23.12
CA VAL A 470 -18.67 -7.39 -22.82
C VAL A 470 -18.32 -6.72 -21.48
N ALA A 471 -17.72 -7.48 -20.57
CA ALA A 471 -17.23 -7.00 -19.26
C ALA A 471 -15.73 -7.28 -19.14
N GLU A 472 -14.92 -6.23 -19.15
CA GLU A 472 -13.48 -6.32 -18.88
C GLU A 472 -13.24 -6.24 -17.38
N LEU A 473 -12.65 -7.28 -16.80
CA LEU A 473 -12.35 -7.32 -15.37
C LEU A 473 -10.91 -6.89 -15.09
N GLN A 474 -10.70 -6.30 -13.88
CA GLN A 474 -9.38 -5.91 -13.40
C GLN A 474 -9.27 -6.14 -11.89
N GLY A 475 -8.12 -6.68 -11.44
CA GLY A 475 -7.81 -6.89 -10.02
C GLY A 475 -8.06 -8.32 -9.58
N ALA A 476 -8.21 -8.55 -8.28
CA ALA A 476 -8.46 -9.87 -7.71
C ALA A 476 -9.96 -10.20 -7.63
N LEU A 477 -10.31 -11.42 -8.00
CA LEU A 477 -11.67 -11.94 -7.91
C LEU A 477 -11.77 -12.87 -6.70
N PHE A 478 -12.35 -12.37 -5.60
CA PHE A 478 -12.58 -13.09 -4.35
C PHE A 478 -14.00 -12.84 -3.87
N PHE A 479 -14.43 -13.46 -2.77
CA PHE A 479 -15.84 -13.51 -2.34
C PHE A 479 -16.57 -12.15 -2.45
N GLY A 480 -16.00 -11.04 -1.96
CA GLY A 480 -16.66 -9.74 -1.93
C GLY A 480 -16.77 -9.07 -3.31
N SER A 481 -15.71 -9.15 -4.14
CA SER A 481 -15.70 -8.59 -5.48
C SER A 481 -16.49 -9.45 -6.48
N ALA A 482 -16.48 -10.77 -6.31
CA ALA A 482 -17.18 -11.69 -7.18
C ALA A 482 -18.70 -11.63 -7.00
N GLU A 483 -19.20 -11.50 -5.77
CA GLU A 483 -20.64 -11.29 -5.51
C GLU A 483 -21.14 -9.99 -6.14
N ARG A 484 -20.30 -8.93 -6.11
CA ARG A 484 -20.63 -7.68 -6.76
C ARG A 484 -20.63 -7.82 -8.28
N LEU A 485 -19.67 -8.55 -8.86
CA LEU A 485 -19.64 -8.87 -10.27
C LEU A 485 -20.94 -9.54 -10.73
N SER A 486 -21.45 -10.53 -9.97
CA SER A 486 -22.72 -11.20 -10.27
C SER A 486 -23.88 -10.20 -10.32
N ARG A 487 -23.96 -9.29 -9.35
CA ARG A 487 -24.99 -8.24 -9.32
C ARG A 487 -24.86 -7.22 -10.45
N ASP A 488 -23.64 -6.81 -10.77
CA ASP A 488 -23.38 -5.82 -11.82
C ASP A 488 -23.73 -6.42 -13.20
N ILE A 489 -23.33 -7.68 -13.49
CA ILE A 489 -23.71 -8.38 -14.73
C ILE A 489 -25.24 -8.54 -14.80
N ALA A 490 -25.90 -8.89 -13.68
CA ALA A 490 -27.36 -9.02 -13.67
C ALA A 490 -28.09 -7.70 -13.96
N ARG A 491 -27.55 -6.56 -13.53
CA ARG A 491 -28.09 -5.22 -13.79
C ARG A 491 -27.89 -4.78 -15.25
N GLU A 492 -26.72 -5.04 -15.82
CA GLU A 492 -26.40 -4.65 -17.19
C GLU A 492 -27.05 -5.57 -18.23
N ASN A 493 -27.48 -6.75 -17.79
CA ASN A 493 -28.08 -7.75 -18.67
C ASN A 493 -29.54 -7.37 -19.05
N GLN A 494 -29.75 -7.05 -20.31
CA GLN A 494 -31.06 -6.74 -20.88
C GLN A 494 -31.81 -8.01 -21.34
N SER A 495 -33.11 -7.90 -21.52
CA SER A 495 -33.94 -9.02 -21.99
C SER A 495 -33.55 -9.55 -23.39
N ALA A 496 -32.91 -8.70 -24.19
CA ALA A 496 -32.45 -9.05 -25.54
C ALA A 496 -31.04 -9.66 -25.58
N THR A 497 -30.29 -9.71 -24.44
CA THR A 497 -28.91 -10.22 -24.42
C THR A 497 -28.87 -11.70 -24.77
N ARG A 498 -27.95 -12.11 -25.63
CA ARG A 498 -27.68 -13.49 -26.07
C ARG A 498 -26.33 -14.00 -25.65
N TYR A 499 -25.34 -13.10 -25.60
CA TYR A 499 -23.97 -13.42 -25.23
C TYR A 499 -23.48 -12.47 -24.14
N VAL A 500 -22.77 -13.02 -23.15
CA VAL A 500 -21.99 -12.26 -22.15
C VAL A 500 -20.55 -12.71 -22.26
N ILE A 501 -19.64 -11.77 -22.48
CA ILE A 501 -18.20 -12.01 -22.58
C ILE A 501 -17.55 -11.44 -21.31
N ILE A 502 -16.80 -12.27 -20.58
CA ILE A 502 -16.00 -11.86 -19.43
C ILE A 502 -14.52 -11.95 -19.78
N ASP A 503 -13.83 -10.82 -19.83
CA ASP A 503 -12.38 -10.78 -20.05
C ASP A 503 -11.60 -10.83 -18.74
N LEU A 504 -10.82 -11.89 -18.55
CA LEU A 504 -10.01 -12.16 -17.36
C LEU A 504 -8.54 -11.74 -17.54
N ARG A 505 -8.14 -11.16 -18.65
CA ARG A 505 -6.74 -10.84 -18.98
C ARG A 505 -6.04 -9.99 -17.93
N ARG A 506 -6.77 -9.12 -17.21
CA ARG A 506 -6.26 -8.24 -16.17
C ARG A 506 -6.63 -8.69 -14.75
N VAL A 507 -7.19 -9.87 -14.62
CA VAL A 507 -7.44 -10.50 -13.32
C VAL A 507 -6.13 -11.09 -12.80
N THR A 508 -5.74 -10.65 -11.61
CA THR A 508 -4.46 -11.03 -11.00
C THR A 508 -4.55 -12.34 -10.23
N GLU A 509 -5.70 -12.62 -9.63
CA GLU A 509 -5.92 -13.80 -8.78
C GLU A 509 -7.42 -14.13 -8.74
N ILE A 510 -7.75 -15.41 -8.68
CA ILE A 510 -9.12 -15.92 -8.49
C ILE A 510 -9.09 -16.95 -7.36
N ASP A 511 -9.79 -16.66 -6.26
CA ASP A 511 -9.92 -17.59 -5.15
C ASP A 511 -11.00 -18.66 -5.41
N SER A 512 -11.17 -19.61 -4.50
CA SER A 512 -12.18 -20.67 -4.61
C SER A 512 -13.59 -20.11 -4.72
N THR A 513 -13.90 -19.05 -3.98
CA THR A 513 -15.23 -18.41 -3.97
C THR A 513 -15.47 -17.63 -5.26
N GLY A 514 -14.46 -16.91 -5.76
CA GLY A 514 -14.54 -16.21 -7.05
C GLY A 514 -14.82 -17.18 -8.20
N ARG A 515 -14.18 -18.36 -8.18
CA ARG A 515 -14.44 -19.43 -9.16
C ARG A 515 -15.87 -19.96 -9.07
N GLN A 516 -16.35 -20.22 -7.85
CA GLN A 516 -17.73 -20.71 -7.63
C GLN A 516 -18.76 -19.70 -8.15
N ILE A 517 -18.59 -18.42 -7.88
CA ILE A 517 -19.49 -17.36 -8.34
C ILE A 517 -19.48 -17.23 -9.86
N LEU A 518 -18.33 -17.39 -10.53
CA LEU A 518 -18.30 -17.45 -12.01
C LEU A 518 -19.13 -18.61 -12.55
N VAL A 519 -19.10 -19.78 -11.90
CA VAL A 519 -19.96 -20.92 -12.23
C VAL A 519 -21.44 -20.59 -12.02
N GLU A 520 -21.77 -19.91 -10.93
CA GLU A 520 -23.15 -19.47 -10.64
C GLU A 520 -23.64 -18.45 -11.67
N ILE A 521 -22.80 -17.50 -12.08
CA ILE A 521 -23.10 -16.55 -13.17
C ILE A 521 -23.39 -17.31 -14.44
N ARG A 522 -22.54 -18.29 -14.82
CA ARG A 522 -22.78 -19.14 -16.01
C ARG A 522 -24.14 -19.82 -15.93
N ASN A 523 -24.43 -20.49 -14.83
CA ASN A 523 -25.68 -21.24 -14.65
C ASN A 523 -26.92 -20.32 -14.73
N ALA A 524 -26.82 -19.13 -14.09
CA ALA A 524 -27.89 -18.14 -14.12
C ALA A 524 -28.13 -17.56 -15.52
N LEU A 525 -27.08 -17.33 -16.30
CA LEU A 525 -27.16 -16.88 -17.69
C LEU A 525 -27.72 -17.98 -18.59
N GLN A 526 -27.24 -19.22 -18.44
CA GLN A 526 -27.68 -20.36 -19.22
C GLN A 526 -29.17 -20.67 -19.01
N ALA A 527 -29.68 -20.54 -17.77
CA ALA A 527 -31.10 -20.67 -17.45
C ALA A 527 -32.00 -19.66 -18.21
N ARG A 528 -31.41 -18.55 -18.68
CA ARG A 528 -32.07 -17.51 -19.48
C ARG A 528 -31.79 -17.64 -20.96
N GLY A 529 -31.11 -18.71 -21.44
CA GLY A 529 -30.70 -18.89 -22.80
C GLY A 529 -29.58 -17.96 -23.25
N ILE A 530 -28.75 -17.47 -22.33
CA ILE A 530 -27.63 -16.58 -22.61
C ILE A 530 -26.31 -17.35 -22.49
N ASN A 531 -25.48 -17.27 -23.51
CA ASN A 531 -24.19 -17.93 -23.54
C ASN A 531 -23.10 -17.09 -22.86
N LEU A 532 -22.41 -17.68 -21.87
CA LEU A 532 -21.23 -17.08 -21.26
C LEU A 532 -19.98 -17.50 -22.01
N LEU A 533 -19.19 -16.51 -22.44
CA LEU A 533 -17.88 -16.68 -23.05
C LEU A 533 -16.81 -16.07 -22.12
N ILE A 534 -15.66 -16.75 -22.01
CA ILE A 534 -14.54 -16.26 -21.21
C ILE A 534 -13.35 -16.02 -22.15
N SER A 535 -12.71 -14.86 -21.99
CA SER A 535 -11.50 -14.52 -22.72
C SER A 535 -10.32 -14.22 -21.78
N GLY A 536 -9.11 -14.43 -22.29
CA GLY A 536 -7.89 -14.04 -21.58
C GLY A 536 -7.63 -14.79 -20.27
N ALA A 537 -8.20 -15.99 -20.10
CA ALA A 537 -7.94 -16.79 -18.90
C ALA A 537 -6.43 -17.07 -18.76
N PRO A 538 -5.84 -16.82 -17.57
CA PRO A 538 -4.43 -17.08 -17.33
C PRO A 538 -4.09 -18.56 -17.52
N THR A 539 -3.00 -18.86 -18.24
CA THR A 539 -2.54 -20.22 -18.49
C THR A 539 -1.66 -20.77 -17.36
N SER A 540 -1.23 -19.91 -16.42
CA SER A 540 -0.37 -20.25 -15.28
C SER A 540 -0.67 -19.35 -14.08
N GLY A 541 -0.36 -19.83 -12.86
CA GLY A 541 -0.58 -19.12 -11.59
C GLY A 541 -1.89 -19.49 -10.89
N ALA A 542 -2.25 -18.76 -9.83
CA ALA A 542 -3.44 -19.00 -8.99
C ALA A 542 -4.77 -18.87 -9.75
N ALA A 543 -4.77 -18.24 -10.92
CA ALA A 543 -5.93 -18.11 -11.80
C ALA A 543 -5.93 -19.13 -12.95
N ALA A 544 -4.93 -20.02 -13.05
CA ALA A 544 -4.86 -21.07 -14.06
C ALA A 544 -5.95 -22.13 -13.81
N GLY A 545 -6.54 -22.65 -14.89
CA GLY A 545 -7.53 -23.74 -14.80
C GLY A 545 -8.91 -23.26 -14.38
N VAL A 546 -9.38 -22.14 -14.91
CA VAL A 546 -10.78 -21.71 -14.74
C VAL A 546 -11.67 -22.56 -15.67
N ASP A 547 -11.96 -23.80 -15.26
CA ASP A 547 -12.93 -24.68 -15.91
C ASP A 547 -14.39 -24.22 -15.65
N VAL A 548 -14.63 -22.93 -15.87
CA VAL A 548 -15.95 -22.33 -15.66
C VAL A 548 -16.85 -22.56 -16.85
N VAL A 549 -16.28 -22.57 -18.06
CA VAL A 549 -16.99 -22.76 -19.32
C VAL A 549 -16.40 -23.94 -20.10
N GLU A 550 -17.19 -24.49 -21.01
CA GLU A 550 -16.70 -25.52 -21.93
C GLU A 550 -15.56 -24.96 -22.81
N PRO A 551 -14.61 -25.79 -23.25
CA PRO A 551 -13.44 -25.36 -24.04
C PRO A 551 -13.79 -24.51 -25.27
N GLN A 552 -14.93 -24.76 -25.90
CA GLN A 552 -15.43 -24.02 -27.06
C GLN A 552 -15.89 -22.59 -26.74
N ASN A 553 -16.16 -22.29 -25.46
CA ASN A 553 -16.59 -20.99 -24.98
C ASN A 553 -15.43 -20.23 -24.29
N ALA A 554 -14.21 -20.79 -24.34
CA ALA A 554 -13.00 -20.20 -23.78
C ALA A 554 -12.09 -19.68 -24.90
N PHE A 555 -11.74 -18.41 -24.86
CA PHE A 555 -10.99 -17.73 -25.91
C PHE A 555 -9.69 -17.15 -25.38
N ARG A 556 -8.66 -17.12 -26.24
CA ARG A 556 -7.35 -16.57 -25.88
C ARG A 556 -7.39 -15.05 -25.68
N ASP A 557 -8.22 -14.36 -26.41
CA ASP A 557 -8.38 -12.91 -26.36
C ASP A 557 -9.84 -12.50 -26.60
N ILE A 558 -10.15 -11.28 -26.19
CA ILE A 558 -11.50 -10.70 -26.25
C ILE A 558 -12.03 -10.59 -27.68
N ASP A 559 -11.13 -10.32 -28.66
CA ASP A 559 -11.50 -10.14 -30.07
C ASP A 559 -12.09 -11.43 -30.66
N ARG A 560 -11.48 -12.59 -30.34
CA ARG A 560 -12.00 -13.89 -30.75
C ARG A 560 -13.33 -14.25 -30.09
N ALA A 561 -13.51 -13.86 -28.82
CA ALA A 561 -14.77 -14.07 -28.14
C ALA A 561 -15.89 -13.21 -28.76
N MET A 562 -15.58 -11.96 -29.12
CA MET A 562 -16.51 -11.08 -29.82
C MET A 562 -16.82 -11.61 -31.22
N GLU A 563 -15.79 -12.03 -31.97
CA GLU A 563 -15.94 -12.65 -33.30
C GLU A 563 -16.90 -13.85 -33.27
N PHE A 564 -16.72 -14.76 -32.31
CA PHE A 564 -17.58 -15.92 -32.11
C PHE A 564 -19.03 -15.53 -31.80
N ALA A 565 -19.23 -14.57 -30.89
CA ALA A 565 -20.58 -14.12 -30.55
C ALA A 565 -21.29 -13.40 -31.69
N GLU A 566 -20.56 -12.59 -32.48
CA GLU A 566 -21.06 -11.91 -33.67
C GLU A 566 -21.44 -12.93 -34.78
N ASP A 567 -20.57 -13.92 -35.02
CA ASP A 567 -20.84 -15.00 -35.99
C ASP A 567 -22.07 -15.83 -35.58
N GLY A 568 -22.24 -16.06 -34.25
CA GLY A 568 -23.45 -16.72 -33.74
C GLY A 568 -24.74 -15.94 -34.04
N LEU A 569 -24.74 -14.61 -33.82
CA LEU A 569 -25.87 -13.75 -34.15
C LEU A 569 -26.17 -13.73 -35.67
N LEU A 570 -25.12 -13.68 -36.50
CA LEU A 570 -25.25 -13.70 -37.93
C LEU A 570 -25.81 -15.05 -38.43
N THR A 571 -25.34 -16.17 -37.88
CA THR A 571 -25.83 -17.50 -38.23
C THR A 571 -27.30 -17.66 -37.87
N GLU A 572 -27.75 -17.14 -36.72
CA GLU A 572 -29.18 -17.15 -36.35
C GLU A 572 -30.02 -16.29 -37.32
N ALA A 573 -29.53 -15.10 -37.70
CA ALA A 573 -30.26 -14.14 -38.51
C ALA A 573 -30.36 -14.54 -39.99
N PHE A 574 -29.33 -15.19 -40.53
CA PHE A 574 -29.23 -15.56 -41.96
C PHE A 574 -29.41 -17.06 -42.19
N ARG A 575 -29.99 -17.78 -41.22
CA ARG A 575 -30.19 -19.25 -41.24
C ARG A 575 -31.06 -19.78 -42.39
N GLU A 576 -31.91 -18.92 -43.01
CA GLU A 576 -32.83 -19.30 -44.06
C GLU A 576 -32.21 -19.23 -45.47
N ALA A 577 -31.04 -18.66 -45.65
CA ALA A 577 -30.30 -18.70 -46.89
C ALA A 577 -29.53 -20.03 -46.94
N GLU A 578 -29.87 -20.93 -47.86
CA GLU A 578 -29.03 -22.12 -48.14
C GLU A 578 -27.58 -21.63 -48.31
N PRO A 579 -26.61 -22.24 -47.62
CA PRO A 579 -25.22 -21.84 -47.76
C PRO A 579 -24.79 -22.09 -49.21
N SER A 580 -24.77 -21.03 -50.04
CA SER A 580 -24.08 -21.11 -51.32
C SER A 580 -22.63 -21.52 -51.04
N PRO A 581 -22.13 -22.56 -51.74
CA PRO A 581 -20.77 -23.06 -51.48
C PRO A 581 -19.70 -21.96 -51.70
N GLU A 582 -19.98 -20.96 -52.50
CA GLU A 582 -19.13 -19.80 -52.78
C GLU A 582 -20.03 -18.58 -53.03
N ILE A 583 -19.64 -17.42 -52.50
CA ILE A 583 -20.30 -16.15 -52.75
C ILE A 583 -20.05 -15.74 -54.21
N ALA A 584 -21.11 -15.32 -54.91
CA ALA A 584 -20.98 -14.85 -56.27
C ALA A 584 -20.09 -13.57 -56.32
N ILE A 585 -19.35 -13.41 -57.41
CA ILE A 585 -18.42 -12.27 -57.58
C ILE A 585 -19.16 -10.93 -57.44
N GLU A 586 -20.38 -10.84 -57.88
CA GLU A 586 -21.26 -9.69 -57.80
C GLU A 586 -21.61 -9.27 -56.36
N GLU A 587 -21.55 -10.24 -55.43
CA GLU A 587 -21.87 -10.02 -54.02
C GLU A 587 -20.64 -9.58 -53.21
N ILE A 588 -19.45 -9.59 -53.79
CA ILE A 588 -18.23 -9.12 -53.14
C ILE A 588 -18.31 -7.60 -52.96
N SER A 589 -18.06 -7.10 -51.74
CA SER A 589 -18.33 -5.73 -51.33
C SER A 589 -17.84 -4.63 -52.28
N VAL A 590 -16.64 -4.78 -52.83
CA VAL A 590 -16.04 -3.83 -53.76
C VAL A 590 -16.60 -3.93 -55.18
N LEU A 591 -17.30 -5.00 -55.53
CA LEU A 591 -17.91 -5.26 -56.84
C LEU A 591 -19.44 -5.10 -56.87
N ALA A 592 -20.08 -4.97 -55.72
CA ALA A 592 -21.52 -4.92 -55.57
C ALA A 592 -22.22 -3.76 -56.35
N SER A 593 -21.49 -2.72 -56.73
CA SER A 593 -22.01 -1.57 -57.51
C SER A 593 -21.75 -1.63 -59.01
N PHE A 594 -21.16 -2.73 -59.50
CA PHE A 594 -20.81 -2.89 -60.93
C PHE A 594 -22.00 -3.23 -61.76
N ALA A 595 -22.01 -2.74 -63.00
CA ALA A 595 -22.98 -3.13 -63.98
C ALA A 595 -22.68 -4.55 -64.53
N PRO A 596 -23.67 -5.28 -65.10
CA PRO A 596 -23.45 -6.64 -65.56
C PRO A 596 -22.33 -6.79 -66.62
N ASP A 597 -22.15 -5.80 -67.48
CA ASP A 597 -21.08 -5.74 -68.48
C ASP A 597 -19.70 -5.51 -67.83
N GLU A 598 -19.63 -4.67 -66.82
CA GLU A 598 -18.40 -4.45 -66.05
C GLU A 598 -17.99 -5.70 -65.24
N ILE A 599 -18.97 -6.42 -64.69
CA ILE A 599 -18.73 -7.73 -64.00
C ILE A 599 -18.26 -8.78 -65.04
N ALA A 600 -18.86 -8.83 -66.23
CA ALA A 600 -18.41 -9.73 -67.29
C ALA A 600 -16.96 -9.45 -67.69
N ALA A 601 -16.59 -8.18 -67.84
CA ALA A 601 -15.22 -7.77 -68.13
C ALA A 601 -14.23 -8.18 -67.05
N ILE A 602 -14.51 -7.91 -65.77
CA ILE A 602 -13.58 -8.27 -64.68
C ILE A 602 -13.45 -9.80 -64.51
N LYS A 603 -14.53 -10.57 -64.74
CA LYS A 603 -14.50 -12.03 -64.64
C LYS A 603 -13.49 -12.68 -65.60
N THR A 604 -13.24 -12.11 -66.78
CA THR A 604 -12.26 -12.64 -67.74
C THR A 604 -10.83 -12.52 -67.28
N HIS A 605 -10.57 -11.58 -66.34
CA HIS A 605 -9.26 -11.29 -65.77
C HIS A 605 -9.04 -11.92 -64.40
N LEU A 606 -10.04 -12.62 -63.81
CA LEU A 606 -9.96 -13.24 -62.51
C LEU A 606 -9.58 -14.72 -62.60
N ARG A 607 -8.59 -15.10 -61.77
CA ARG A 607 -8.18 -16.49 -61.58
C ARG A 607 -8.72 -17.05 -60.28
N ARG A 608 -9.50 -18.14 -60.32
CA ARG A 608 -9.95 -18.83 -59.11
C ARG A 608 -8.81 -19.66 -58.53
N THR A 609 -8.50 -19.45 -57.25
CA THR A 609 -7.42 -20.14 -56.52
C THR A 609 -7.94 -20.63 -55.15
N VAL A 610 -7.52 -21.85 -54.75
CA VAL A 610 -7.91 -22.47 -53.50
C VAL A 610 -6.67 -22.62 -52.59
N TYR A 611 -6.79 -22.20 -51.35
CA TYR A 611 -5.73 -22.32 -50.35
C TYR A 611 -6.23 -23.24 -49.22
N PRO A 612 -5.53 -24.34 -48.94
CA PRO A 612 -5.87 -25.21 -47.80
C PRO A 612 -5.76 -24.48 -46.48
N LYS A 613 -6.51 -24.93 -45.45
CA LYS A 613 -6.42 -24.42 -44.08
C LYS A 613 -4.99 -24.43 -43.55
N GLY A 614 -4.56 -23.34 -42.96
CA GLY A 614 -3.22 -23.16 -42.38
C GLY A 614 -2.15 -22.74 -43.38
N LEU A 615 -2.44 -22.70 -44.70
CA LEU A 615 -1.46 -22.23 -45.69
C LEU A 615 -1.30 -20.71 -45.63
N THR A 616 -0.03 -20.25 -45.71
CA THR A 616 0.26 -18.84 -45.90
C THR A 616 0.05 -18.44 -47.37
N VAL A 617 -0.87 -17.50 -47.60
CA VAL A 617 -1.17 -16.99 -48.95
C VAL A 617 -0.01 -16.18 -49.48
N PHE A 618 0.53 -15.30 -48.64
CA PHE A 618 1.77 -14.58 -48.88
C PHE A 618 2.41 -14.12 -47.54
N GLU A 619 3.71 -13.90 -47.58
CA GLU A 619 4.48 -13.47 -46.40
C GLU A 619 4.71 -11.96 -46.38
N GLN A 620 4.87 -11.39 -45.15
CA GLN A 620 5.30 -10.00 -44.96
C GLN A 620 6.62 -9.74 -45.65
N GLY A 621 6.72 -8.60 -46.36
CA GLY A 621 7.92 -8.20 -47.11
C GLY A 621 8.06 -8.82 -48.48
N ALA A 622 7.22 -9.79 -48.86
CA ALA A 622 7.17 -10.35 -50.24
C ALA A 622 6.72 -9.29 -51.26
N PRO A 623 7.15 -9.37 -52.54
CA PRO A 623 6.63 -8.49 -53.55
C PRO A 623 5.10 -8.74 -53.75
N GLY A 624 4.34 -7.65 -53.91
CA GLY A 624 2.88 -7.71 -54.01
C GLY A 624 2.40 -7.35 -55.41
N HIS A 625 1.85 -8.33 -56.16
CA HIS A 625 1.36 -8.17 -57.52
C HIS A 625 -0.09 -8.67 -57.72
N GLU A 626 -0.82 -8.98 -56.63
CA GLU A 626 -2.14 -9.59 -56.72
C GLU A 626 -3.07 -9.05 -55.62
N ILE A 627 -4.36 -8.89 -55.99
CA ILE A 627 -5.50 -8.65 -55.09
C ILE A 627 -6.32 -9.94 -55.00
N PHE A 628 -6.82 -10.21 -53.80
CA PHE A 628 -7.58 -11.43 -53.51
C PHE A 628 -9.01 -11.07 -53.08
N PHE A 629 -10.00 -11.56 -53.81
CA PHE A 629 -11.43 -11.42 -53.53
C PHE A 629 -11.90 -12.73 -52.93
N ILE A 630 -12.34 -12.75 -51.66
CA ILE A 630 -12.70 -13.97 -50.94
C ILE A 630 -14.11 -14.41 -51.35
N ALA A 631 -14.22 -15.59 -52.05
CA ALA A 631 -15.48 -16.23 -52.37
C ALA A 631 -15.95 -17.18 -51.27
N ARG A 632 -15.02 -17.86 -50.56
CA ARG A 632 -15.33 -18.75 -49.42
C ARG A 632 -14.18 -18.81 -48.47
N GLY A 633 -14.49 -19.01 -47.16
CA GLY A 633 -13.51 -19.18 -46.10
C GLY A 633 -13.13 -17.88 -45.41
N VAL A 634 -12.13 -17.97 -44.56
CA VAL A 634 -11.65 -16.89 -43.69
C VAL A 634 -10.15 -16.81 -43.78
N ALA A 635 -9.61 -15.60 -43.88
CA ALA A 635 -8.18 -15.33 -43.90
C ALA A 635 -7.78 -14.37 -42.77
N SER A 636 -6.71 -14.65 -42.02
CA SER A 636 -6.17 -13.77 -40.98
C SER A 636 -4.89 -13.07 -41.43
N VAL A 637 -4.82 -11.77 -41.18
CA VAL A 637 -3.63 -10.96 -41.38
C VAL A 637 -2.79 -11.02 -40.11
N ARG A 638 -1.55 -11.41 -40.25
CA ARG A 638 -0.61 -11.61 -39.15
C ARG A 638 0.66 -10.79 -39.34
N LEU A 639 1.07 -10.17 -38.22
CA LEU A 639 2.34 -9.45 -38.15
C LEU A 639 3.31 -10.26 -37.27
N LYS A 640 4.39 -10.76 -37.87
CA LYS A 640 5.47 -11.41 -37.12
C LYS A 640 6.41 -10.33 -36.59
N THR A 641 6.48 -10.19 -35.28
CA THR A 641 7.53 -9.46 -34.55
C THR A 641 8.53 -10.46 -33.98
N SER A 642 9.73 -10.00 -33.56
CA SER A 642 10.80 -10.86 -33.01
C SER A 642 10.31 -11.84 -31.92
N ASP A 643 9.28 -11.49 -31.14
CA ASP A 643 8.82 -12.26 -29.99
C ASP A 643 7.38 -12.78 -30.10
N ARG A 644 6.58 -12.31 -31.04
CA ARG A 644 5.13 -12.62 -31.08
C ARG A 644 4.58 -12.61 -32.51
N ASP A 645 3.66 -13.52 -32.75
CA ASP A 645 2.76 -13.54 -33.93
C ASP A 645 1.44 -12.85 -33.53
N ILE A 646 1.20 -11.65 -34.07
CA ILE A 646 0.04 -10.81 -33.74
C ILE A 646 -0.96 -10.86 -34.88
N ARG A 647 -2.19 -11.33 -34.62
CA ARG A 647 -3.31 -11.22 -35.56
C ARG A 647 -3.82 -9.77 -35.55
N LEU A 648 -3.74 -9.12 -36.70
CA LEU A 648 -4.20 -7.73 -36.88
C LEU A 648 -5.70 -7.65 -37.22
N VAL A 649 -6.12 -8.41 -38.23
CA VAL A 649 -7.48 -8.38 -38.76
C VAL A 649 -7.81 -9.74 -39.40
N THR A 650 -9.09 -10.08 -39.46
CA THR A 650 -9.60 -11.26 -40.15
C THR A 650 -10.53 -10.83 -41.27
N PHE A 651 -10.43 -11.47 -42.43
CA PHE A 651 -11.27 -11.23 -43.60
C PHE A 651 -12.21 -12.40 -43.82
N ALA A 652 -13.50 -12.14 -43.91
CA ALA A 652 -14.52 -13.12 -44.23
C ALA A 652 -14.83 -13.16 -45.73
N ALA A 653 -15.56 -14.18 -46.17
CA ALA A 653 -16.08 -14.23 -47.52
C ALA A 653 -16.88 -12.97 -47.88
N GLY A 654 -16.76 -12.49 -49.13
CA GLY A 654 -17.32 -11.23 -49.60
C GLY A 654 -16.44 -10.00 -49.38
N THR A 655 -15.24 -10.15 -48.79
CA THR A 655 -14.27 -9.08 -48.60
C THR A 655 -13.05 -9.21 -49.48
N VAL A 656 -12.14 -8.23 -49.48
CA VAL A 656 -10.95 -8.17 -50.31
C VAL A 656 -9.72 -7.92 -49.43
N PHE A 657 -8.56 -8.50 -49.81
CA PHE A 657 -7.28 -8.22 -49.17
C PHE A 657 -6.14 -8.19 -50.22
N GLY A 658 -4.97 -7.69 -49.81
CA GLY A 658 -3.78 -7.59 -50.66
C GLY A 658 -3.77 -6.39 -51.60
N GLU A 659 -4.78 -5.53 -51.52
CA GLU A 659 -4.99 -4.34 -52.35
C GLU A 659 -3.89 -3.27 -52.18
N LEU A 660 -3.30 -3.17 -50.97
CA LEU A 660 -2.28 -2.14 -50.67
C LEU A 660 -1.07 -2.24 -51.60
N ALA A 661 -0.57 -3.45 -51.82
CA ALA A 661 0.62 -3.67 -52.61
C ALA A 661 0.44 -3.30 -54.12
N ILE A 662 -0.80 -3.34 -54.64
CA ILE A 662 -1.10 -2.85 -56.00
C ILE A 662 -1.28 -1.34 -56.01
N LEU A 663 -1.89 -0.76 -54.98
CA LEU A 663 -2.14 0.69 -54.92
C LEU A 663 -0.87 1.50 -54.73
N ASP A 664 0.05 1.04 -53.87
CA ASP A 664 1.30 1.72 -53.55
C ASP A 664 2.55 1.10 -54.22
N LYS A 665 2.39 -0.02 -54.92
CA LYS A 665 3.44 -0.84 -55.53
C LYS A 665 4.55 -1.22 -54.57
N GLY A 666 4.16 -1.36 -53.30
CA GLY A 666 5.04 -1.71 -52.17
C GLY A 666 5.12 -3.23 -51.91
N ALA A 667 5.98 -3.59 -50.95
CA ALA A 667 6.03 -4.93 -50.42
C ALA A 667 4.81 -5.24 -49.53
N ARG A 668 4.46 -6.51 -49.35
CA ARG A 668 3.36 -6.97 -48.47
C ARG A 668 3.57 -6.45 -47.04
N SER A 669 2.63 -5.69 -46.52
CA SER A 669 2.72 -5.06 -45.18
C SER A 669 2.63 -6.07 -44.03
N ALA A 670 1.99 -7.23 -44.26
CA ALA A 670 1.80 -8.31 -43.30
C ALA A 670 1.65 -9.66 -44.03
N SER A 671 1.77 -10.76 -43.27
CA SER A 671 1.47 -12.10 -43.79
C SER A 671 -0.03 -12.37 -43.74
N VAL A 672 -0.54 -13.14 -44.70
CA VAL A 672 -1.94 -13.61 -44.71
C VAL A 672 -1.97 -15.14 -44.70
N VAL A 673 -2.77 -15.68 -43.76
CA VAL A 673 -2.91 -17.13 -43.55
C VAL A 673 -4.37 -17.51 -43.69
N ALA A 674 -4.66 -18.62 -44.38
CA ALA A 674 -5.98 -19.21 -44.50
C ALA A 674 -6.37 -19.89 -43.18
N ASP A 675 -7.34 -19.37 -42.44
CA ASP A 675 -7.81 -19.98 -41.17
C ASP A 675 -8.74 -21.19 -41.43
N GLU A 676 -9.33 -21.24 -42.63
CA GLU A 676 -10.16 -22.34 -43.18
C GLU A 676 -9.75 -22.60 -44.61
N GLU A 677 -10.41 -23.57 -45.31
CA GLU A 677 -10.24 -23.69 -46.75
C GLU A 677 -10.71 -22.39 -47.40
N LEU A 678 -9.80 -21.69 -48.07
CA LEU A 678 -10.01 -20.35 -48.59
C LEU A 678 -10.08 -20.40 -50.12
N VAL A 679 -11.18 -19.94 -50.66
CA VAL A 679 -11.35 -19.78 -52.10
C VAL A 679 -11.33 -18.30 -52.46
N CYS A 680 -10.40 -17.90 -53.31
CA CYS A 680 -10.27 -16.54 -53.79
C CYS A 680 -10.33 -16.43 -55.29
N HIS A 681 -10.92 -15.34 -55.76
CA HIS A 681 -10.67 -14.84 -57.12
C HIS A 681 -9.52 -13.87 -57.05
N VAL A 682 -8.49 -14.07 -57.84
CA VAL A 682 -7.24 -13.35 -57.81
C VAL A 682 -7.09 -12.49 -59.06
N LEU A 683 -6.82 -11.19 -58.90
CA LEU A 683 -6.52 -10.24 -59.95
C LEU A 683 -5.05 -9.83 -59.86
N SER A 684 -4.26 -10.12 -60.91
CA SER A 684 -2.87 -9.62 -60.95
C SER A 684 -2.79 -8.16 -61.41
N ASP A 685 -1.66 -7.52 -61.15
CA ASP A 685 -1.36 -6.15 -61.65
C ASP A 685 -1.42 -6.08 -63.17
N ARG A 686 -0.93 -7.13 -63.90
CA ARG A 686 -1.00 -7.24 -65.35
C ARG A 686 -2.43 -7.34 -65.86
N ASP A 687 -3.23 -8.17 -65.18
CA ASP A 687 -4.65 -8.35 -65.53
C ASP A 687 -5.45 -7.07 -65.22
N PHE A 688 -5.07 -6.33 -64.17
CA PHE A 688 -5.65 -5.02 -63.86
C PHE A 688 -5.30 -3.97 -64.95
N ASP A 689 -4.05 -3.95 -65.44
CA ASP A 689 -3.63 -3.07 -66.50
C ASP A 689 -4.37 -3.40 -67.82
N ALA A 690 -4.58 -4.70 -68.13
CA ALA A 690 -5.39 -5.13 -69.24
C ALA A 690 -6.84 -4.69 -69.12
N LEU A 691 -7.48 -4.93 -67.92
CA LEU A 691 -8.83 -4.48 -67.62
C LEU A 691 -8.98 -2.96 -67.77
N SER A 692 -7.96 -2.22 -67.34
CA SER A 692 -7.94 -0.73 -67.44
C SER A 692 -7.95 -0.22 -68.88
N THR A 693 -7.44 -1.04 -69.82
CA THR A 693 -7.44 -0.77 -71.24
C THR A 693 -8.72 -1.18 -71.92
N GLU A 694 -9.25 -2.37 -71.56
CA GLU A 694 -10.44 -2.96 -72.13
C GLU A 694 -11.75 -2.34 -71.64
N CYS A 695 -11.81 -2.07 -70.30
CA CYS A 695 -12.98 -1.50 -69.63
C CYS A 695 -12.55 -0.46 -68.56
N PRO A 696 -12.15 0.78 -68.97
CA PRO A 696 -11.68 1.82 -68.06
C PRO A 696 -12.68 2.16 -66.94
N SER A 697 -13.99 2.08 -67.22
CA SER A 697 -15.04 2.34 -66.25
C SER A 697 -14.99 1.36 -65.07
N ALA A 698 -14.79 0.07 -65.33
CA ALA A 698 -14.68 -0.98 -64.35
C ALA A 698 -13.41 -0.78 -63.47
N ALA A 699 -12.27 -0.45 -64.10
CA ALA A 699 -11.02 -0.20 -63.40
C ALA A 699 -11.11 1.03 -62.46
N ILE A 700 -11.67 2.15 -62.93
CA ILE A 700 -11.88 3.35 -62.11
C ILE A 700 -12.81 3.08 -60.94
N LYS A 701 -13.89 2.34 -61.19
CA LYS A 701 -14.87 1.97 -60.17
C LYS A 701 -14.27 1.05 -59.11
N LEU A 702 -13.44 0.08 -59.52
CA LEU A 702 -12.72 -0.79 -58.61
C LEU A 702 -11.79 0.02 -57.68
N LEU A 703 -10.97 0.89 -58.24
CA LEU A 703 -10.07 1.76 -57.45
C LEU A 703 -10.86 2.66 -56.49
N SER A 704 -11.97 3.25 -56.95
CA SER A 704 -12.82 4.11 -56.10
C SER A 704 -13.45 3.32 -54.95
N ASN A 705 -13.89 2.08 -55.19
CA ASN A 705 -14.48 1.22 -54.17
C ASN A 705 -13.42 0.73 -53.18
N LEU A 706 -12.24 0.34 -53.63
CA LEU A 706 -11.09 -0.01 -52.78
C LEU A 706 -10.69 1.18 -51.90
N GLY A 707 -10.63 2.39 -52.47
CA GLY A 707 -10.33 3.62 -51.71
C GLY A 707 -11.35 3.91 -50.63
N ARG A 708 -12.66 3.70 -50.90
CA ARG A 708 -13.72 3.84 -49.90
C ARG A 708 -13.59 2.80 -48.78
N GLU A 709 -13.28 1.56 -49.12
CA GLU A 709 -13.11 0.49 -48.14
C GLU A 709 -11.89 0.75 -47.24
N LEU A 710 -10.74 1.16 -47.80
CA LEU A 710 -9.56 1.55 -47.07
C LEU A 710 -9.82 2.73 -46.10
N SER A 711 -10.56 3.74 -46.58
CA SER A 711 -10.98 4.88 -45.75
C SER A 711 -11.87 4.44 -44.58
N GLY A 712 -12.75 3.46 -44.82
CA GLY A 712 -13.57 2.83 -43.79
C GLY A 712 -12.71 2.10 -42.73
N ARG A 713 -11.75 1.29 -43.20
CA ARG A 713 -10.79 0.58 -42.33
C ARG A 713 -9.96 1.54 -41.48
N LEU A 714 -9.46 2.63 -42.04
CA LEU A 714 -8.70 3.65 -41.32
C LEU A 714 -9.55 4.34 -40.22
N ARG A 715 -10.80 4.70 -40.53
CA ARG A 715 -11.72 5.26 -39.53
C ARG A 715 -11.96 4.30 -38.36
N ARG A 716 -12.15 3.01 -38.62
CA ARG A 716 -12.31 1.97 -37.59
C ARG A 716 -11.04 1.83 -36.74
N ALA A 717 -9.88 1.80 -37.37
CA ALA A 717 -8.60 1.76 -36.66
C ALA A 717 -8.41 2.96 -35.74
N ASN A 718 -8.71 4.17 -36.21
CA ASN A 718 -8.64 5.40 -35.41
C ASN A 718 -9.64 5.39 -34.25
N GLN A 719 -10.84 4.84 -34.44
CA GLN A 719 -11.83 4.68 -33.38
C GLN A 719 -11.35 3.68 -32.29
N ALA A 720 -10.76 2.56 -32.70
CA ALA A 720 -10.17 1.59 -31.78
C ALA A 720 -9.01 2.20 -30.96
N ILE A 721 -8.15 3.01 -31.58
CA ILE A 721 -7.07 3.72 -30.88
C ILE A 721 -7.64 4.68 -29.83
N ARG A 722 -8.63 5.52 -30.17
CA ARG A 722 -9.28 6.42 -29.22
C ARG A 722 -9.91 5.69 -28.04
N GLN A 723 -10.43 4.49 -28.26
CA GLN A 723 -11.01 3.67 -27.19
C GLN A 723 -9.97 3.03 -26.27
N LEU A 724 -8.73 2.88 -26.73
CA LEU A 724 -7.60 2.41 -25.88
C LEU A 724 -7.00 3.53 -25.02
N GLU A 725 -7.17 4.80 -25.41
CA GLU A 725 -6.68 5.96 -24.67
C GLU A 725 -7.63 6.41 -23.55
N ASN A 726 -8.92 6.02 -23.58
CA ASN A 726 -9.93 6.25 -22.55
C ASN A 726 -10.11 4.99 -21.66
#